data_3625a934f3a394e639460dbd3aa3508a
#
_entry.id   3625a934f3a394e639460dbd3aa3508a
#
_cell.length_a   1.000
_cell.length_b   1.000
_cell.length_c   1.000
_cell.angle_alpha   90.00
_cell.angle_beta   90.00
_cell.angle_gamma   90.00
#
_symmetry.space_group_name_H-M   'P 1'
#
loop_
_entity.id
_entity.type
_entity.pdbx_description
1 polymer ?
#
loop_
_entity_poly.entity_id
_entity_poly.type
_entity_poly.pdbx_seq_one_letter_code
_entity_poly.pdbx_strand_id
1 'polypeptide(L)'
;MPAAGPPSAVQPAVEASLPGVHREDLRLVPAAVAAWGGAAAGVGVPPAVALWAALGGLLLAALLLVGPVLVRPVGRAPVRRVPVASVRVGPARGPVAARAAPGRAGPGAGLGRPGPRPREHRPGAAGARAALALAAVAAAAALASAGVRTAGTSGGLLPDLVERRAVVEVAVRVSADPSPVAPAAHGPSGSGGAGASSPERWVVRVRALEVAGRGAVGGARGGLLLVGGRQVAELGRDEEVTVVGRLVPTEPGEDVVALLRVQGPLRAVRPPTGWRGAAAHLRAGLRTAVEPLPADPRGLLPGLVVGDTTALPTDLEDAMRTAGLAHLTAVSGGNTAVLVAAAAGGAALLGARRLARAAVAGAALTAFVAVAGPEPSVLRAGVMAAAALVGLLAARPGRGVPPLAAAVVVLVVLDPSTSRSVGFALSVLGTGALLLLARPWAAGLARVVPERAAVVVAVPLAAQAVCAPVLLLLDPRVSLVAVPANVLAAPAVAPATVLGVLALAVAPLSPPLAHVLVVPAGWAAGWVAAVARTAASVPAATVPWPGGWAGAALLAGVLLTALVVLPALLRGVAAAVRARPRDPAGARGLGAAVVGAGPRPRRPARGGPDVPAGRPGGAGRDRRQVLALVAAACLVTGLALAPPVRARLGGASWPPPDWLAVQCDVGQGAALVVRSGPGAAVVVDVGPDPALVDGCLDRLGVERVDLLVLTHFHADHVDGLPGALAGREVERALTSPLPVPDAAAGRVAQQLADAGVPSSVGVAGEQGTAGEVRWRVLAPGAGASPGPSAAGGVRGAAGGGGAAGGEDDGANDASVVVVLEAPDGRVTALGDLGAEAQAALRRATSTDAGAWPVDVLGVAHHGSSDQDPGLAALADPRAALVGVGENTYGHPTARALELAGAGGAVVACTTATGDVAVSGRPDALMLTARRALRDGATC
;
A
#
# COMPACT_ATOMS: atom_id res chain seq x y z
N MET A 1 16.82 -60.35 26.80
CA MET A 1 17.39 -59.50 25.72
C MET A 1 16.39 -58.40 25.40
N PRO A 2 16.63 -57.16 25.78
CA PRO A 2 15.71 -56.08 25.46
C PRO A 2 16.03 -55.48 24.08
N ALA A 3 14.96 -55.20 23.31
CA ALA A 3 14.99 -54.60 22.01
C ALA A 3 15.43 -53.13 22.04
N ALA A 4 16.41 -52.80 21.23
CA ALA A 4 16.85 -51.42 21.02
C ALA A 4 15.81 -50.67 20.19
N GLY A 5 15.32 -49.54 20.72
CA GLY A 5 14.50 -48.56 19.96
C GLY A 5 15.34 -47.78 18.96
N PRO A 6 14.73 -47.29 17.85
CA PRO A 6 15.43 -46.54 16.83
C PRO A 6 15.86 -45.15 17.33
N PRO A 7 16.98 -44.60 16.85
CA PRO A 7 17.44 -43.27 17.25
C PRO A 7 16.55 -42.18 16.63
N SER A 8 16.03 -41.33 17.53
CA SER A 8 15.33 -40.08 17.16
C SER A 8 16.37 -39.06 16.61
N ALA A 9 16.50 -39.02 15.29
CA ALA A 9 17.36 -38.08 14.60
C ALA A 9 16.52 -37.16 13.72
N VAL A 10 15.80 -36.20 14.32
CA VAL A 10 15.48 -34.89 13.71
C VAL A 10 15.14 -33.91 14.87
N GLN A 11 16.14 -33.54 15.63
CA GLN A 11 16.12 -32.33 16.45
C GLN A 11 17.52 -31.71 16.35
N PRO A 12 17.72 -30.79 15.42
CA PRO A 12 18.57 -29.68 15.80
C PRO A 12 18.07 -28.40 15.11
N ALA A 13 17.70 -27.43 15.82
CA ALA A 13 17.77 -25.99 15.52
C ALA A 13 16.85 -25.14 16.40
N VAL A 14 16.05 -25.71 17.29
CA VAL A 14 15.12 -24.93 18.14
C VAL A 14 15.59 -24.85 19.59
N GLU A 15 16.53 -25.70 20.03
CA GLU A 15 17.14 -25.62 21.37
C GLU A 15 18.46 -24.83 21.40
N ALA A 16 18.55 -23.70 20.69
CA ALA A 16 19.52 -22.67 21.06
C ALA A 16 18.92 -21.90 22.24
N SER A 17 19.26 -22.37 23.45
CA SER A 17 19.14 -21.70 24.74
C SER A 17 18.85 -20.22 24.63
N LEU A 18 17.71 -19.77 25.18
CA LEU A 18 17.35 -18.37 25.38
C LEU A 18 18.44 -17.68 26.21
N PRO A 19 19.41 -16.95 25.65
CA PRO A 19 20.28 -16.09 26.41
C PRO A 19 19.45 -14.91 26.88
N GLY A 20 19.67 -14.48 28.12
CA GLY A 20 18.96 -13.39 28.76
C GLY A 20 18.75 -12.18 27.84
N VAL A 21 17.72 -11.41 28.11
CA VAL A 21 17.28 -10.21 27.37
C VAL A 21 18.48 -9.33 26.98
N HIS A 22 19.06 -9.60 25.83
CA HIS A 22 20.12 -8.78 25.27
C HIS A 22 19.46 -7.58 24.58
N ARG A 23 19.79 -6.37 25.02
CA ARG A 23 19.40 -5.12 24.34
C ARG A 23 19.92 -5.19 22.91
N GLU A 24 19.02 -5.00 21.93
CA GLU A 24 19.39 -4.90 20.51
C GLU A 24 20.35 -3.72 20.30
N ASP A 25 21.30 -3.88 19.36
CA ASP A 25 22.23 -2.81 19.02
C ASP A 25 21.58 -1.87 18.00
N LEU A 26 21.14 -0.69 18.46
CA LEU A 26 20.44 0.31 17.67
C LEU A 26 21.37 1.41 17.10
N ARG A 27 22.70 1.25 17.19
CA ARG A 27 23.66 2.32 16.82
C ARG A 27 23.58 2.76 15.35
N LEU A 28 23.22 1.84 14.44
CA LEU A 28 23.09 2.13 13.02
C LEU A 28 21.69 2.65 12.61
N VAL A 29 20.69 2.56 13.49
CA VAL A 29 19.32 2.99 13.18
C VAL A 29 19.25 4.48 12.81
N PRO A 30 19.89 5.42 13.54
CA PRO A 30 19.89 6.83 13.15
C PRO A 30 20.47 7.07 11.76
N ALA A 31 21.53 6.34 11.38
CA ALA A 31 22.13 6.44 10.06
C ALA A 31 21.18 5.92 8.95
N ALA A 32 20.47 4.82 9.21
CA ALA A 32 19.50 4.27 8.27
C ALA A 32 18.30 5.23 8.07
N VAL A 33 17.76 5.79 9.14
CA VAL A 33 16.65 6.77 9.09
C VAL A 33 17.11 8.05 8.37
N ALA A 34 18.29 8.55 8.67
CA ALA A 34 18.84 9.75 8.02
C ALA A 34 19.13 9.53 6.53
N ALA A 35 19.66 8.37 6.16
CA ALA A 35 19.86 8.00 4.74
C ALA A 35 18.53 7.91 3.99
N TRP A 36 17.55 7.26 4.59
CA TRP A 36 16.21 7.12 3.99
C TRP A 36 15.55 8.50 3.78
N GLY A 37 15.52 9.34 4.83
CA GLY A 37 14.96 10.69 4.75
C GLY A 37 15.71 11.57 3.73
N GLY A 38 17.04 11.50 3.70
CA GLY A 38 17.88 12.20 2.73
C GLY A 38 17.59 11.78 1.28
N ALA A 39 17.45 10.48 1.02
CA ALA A 39 17.09 9.98 -0.31
C ALA A 39 15.69 10.40 -0.72
N ALA A 40 14.69 10.23 0.15
CA ALA A 40 13.30 10.59 -0.12
C ALA A 40 13.14 12.09 -0.43
N ALA A 41 13.88 12.94 0.27
CA ALA A 41 13.94 14.38 -0.01
C ALA A 41 14.70 14.67 -1.31
N GLY A 42 15.85 14.02 -1.54
CA GLY A 42 16.72 14.27 -2.68
C GLY A 42 16.11 13.89 -4.03
N VAL A 43 15.26 12.86 -4.09
CA VAL A 43 14.57 12.45 -5.33
C VAL A 43 13.55 13.48 -5.82
N GLY A 44 13.00 14.32 -4.92
CA GLY A 44 11.98 15.33 -5.26
C GLY A 44 12.49 16.74 -5.51
N VAL A 45 13.82 16.97 -5.49
CA VAL A 45 14.39 18.31 -5.63
C VAL A 45 15.37 18.40 -6.81
N PRO A 46 15.63 19.62 -7.35
CA PRO A 46 16.63 19.80 -8.40
C PRO A 46 18.00 19.23 -8.01
N PRO A 47 18.76 18.66 -8.96
CA PRO A 47 20.06 18.01 -8.67
C PRO A 47 21.03 18.89 -7.91
N ALA A 48 21.13 20.18 -8.27
CA ALA A 48 22.01 21.14 -7.59
C ALA A 48 21.65 21.31 -6.11
N VAL A 49 20.36 21.37 -5.77
CA VAL A 49 19.88 21.50 -4.37
C VAL A 49 20.26 20.26 -3.58
N ALA A 50 20.05 19.06 -4.14
CA ALA A 50 20.42 17.80 -3.49
C ALA A 50 21.94 17.73 -3.21
N LEU A 51 22.76 18.14 -4.17
CA LEU A 51 24.23 18.15 -4.03
C LEU A 51 24.72 19.19 -3.00
N TRP A 52 24.13 20.40 -2.96
CA TRP A 52 24.43 21.40 -1.93
C TRP A 52 24.03 20.94 -0.53
N ALA A 53 22.86 20.31 -0.40
CA ALA A 53 22.40 19.72 0.85
C ALA A 53 23.33 18.58 1.32
N ALA A 54 23.84 17.76 0.39
CA ALA A 54 24.83 16.72 0.67
C ALA A 54 26.14 17.32 1.22
N LEU A 55 26.64 18.39 0.60
CA LEU A 55 27.81 19.09 1.08
C LEU A 55 27.62 19.67 2.49
N GLY A 56 26.45 20.28 2.74
CA GLY A 56 26.08 20.77 4.09
C GLY A 56 26.08 19.67 5.14
N GLY A 57 25.56 18.47 4.78
CA GLY A 57 25.57 17.28 5.64
C GLY A 57 26.99 16.78 5.98
N LEU A 58 27.90 16.79 5.00
CA LEU A 58 29.31 16.43 5.21
C LEU A 58 30.02 17.44 6.12
N LEU A 59 29.75 18.74 5.94
CA LEU A 59 30.27 19.79 6.79
C LEU A 59 29.79 19.66 8.23
N LEU A 60 28.50 19.35 8.42
CA LEU A 60 27.92 19.07 9.74
C LEU A 60 28.61 17.87 10.40
N ALA A 61 28.82 16.79 9.66
CA ALA A 61 29.52 15.61 10.17
C ALA A 61 30.96 15.96 10.60
N ALA A 62 31.68 16.75 9.82
CA ALA A 62 33.03 17.22 10.15
C ALA A 62 33.03 18.08 11.43
N LEU A 63 32.08 19.00 11.58
CA LEU A 63 31.92 19.82 12.79
C LEU A 63 31.62 18.99 14.04
N LEU A 64 30.76 17.94 13.91
CA LEU A 64 30.45 17.05 15.03
C LEU A 64 31.65 16.21 15.48
N LEU A 65 32.56 15.86 14.58
CA LEU A 65 33.76 15.08 14.86
C LEU A 65 34.93 15.92 15.33
N VAL A 66 35.18 17.07 14.69
CA VAL A 66 36.37 17.93 14.89
C VAL A 66 36.12 19.05 15.89
N GLY A 67 34.88 19.56 16.00
CA GLY A 67 34.53 20.69 16.85
C GLY A 67 35.00 20.57 18.31
N PRO A 68 34.92 19.42 18.98
CA PRO A 68 35.43 19.26 20.35
C PRO A 68 36.95 19.32 20.48
N VAL A 69 37.67 19.12 19.37
CA VAL A 69 39.15 19.20 19.35
C VAL A 69 39.60 20.67 19.24
N LEU A 70 38.85 21.46 18.47
CA LEU A 70 39.15 22.89 18.24
C LEU A 70 38.73 23.80 19.41
N VAL A 71 37.73 23.40 20.20
CA VAL A 71 37.17 24.16 21.33
C VAL A 71 37.78 23.74 22.67
N ARG A 72 38.83 22.92 22.71
CA ARG A 72 39.52 22.68 23.96
C ARG A 72 40.28 23.97 24.35
N PRO A 73 39.89 24.68 25.41
CA PRO A 73 40.73 25.75 25.93
C PRO A 73 42.04 25.11 26.38
N VAL A 74 43.13 25.77 26.04
CA VAL A 74 44.48 25.48 26.60
C VAL A 74 44.37 25.80 28.10
N GLY A 75 43.70 24.90 28.83
CA GLY A 75 43.53 24.97 30.28
C GLY A 75 44.67 24.23 30.91
N ARG A 76 45.45 24.96 31.73
CA ARG A 76 46.54 24.49 32.56
C ARG A 76 46.29 23.09 33.08
N ALA A 77 47.21 22.17 32.79
CA ALA A 77 47.22 20.82 33.38
C ALA A 77 47.14 20.94 34.89
N PRO A 78 46.21 20.23 35.56
CA PRO A 78 46.24 20.15 37.02
C PRO A 78 47.51 19.40 37.41
N VAL A 79 48.39 20.09 38.14
CA VAL A 79 49.56 19.50 38.78
C VAL A 79 49.04 18.38 39.71
N ARG A 80 49.20 17.13 39.28
CA ARG A 80 48.94 15.97 40.13
C ARG A 80 49.94 16.02 41.30
N ARG A 81 49.49 16.45 42.47
CA ARG A 81 50.20 16.19 43.70
C ARG A 81 50.22 14.69 43.90
N VAL A 82 51.41 14.10 43.75
CA VAL A 82 51.72 12.72 44.15
C VAL A 82 51.66 12.66 45.68
N PRO A 83 50.83 11.82 46.26
CA PRO A 83 50.92 11.66 47.73
C PRO A 83 52.23 10.96 48.06
N VAL A 84 53.06 11.61 48.80
CA VAL A 84 54.31 11.05 49.38
C VAL A 84 53.89 9.97 50.39
N ALA A 85 54.01 8.71 49.98
CA ALA A 85 53.90 7.57 50.92
C ALA A 85 55.17 7.52 51.76
N SER A 86 55.01 7.80 53.05
CA SER A 86 56.06 7.62 54.05
C SER A 86 56.42 6.11 54.23
N VAL A 87 57.59 5.77 53.72
CA VAL A 87 58.16 4.42 53.95
C VAL A 87 58.72 4.36 55.36
N ARG A 88 58.07 3.58 56.22
CA ARG A 88 58.69 3.17 57.46
C ARG A 88 59.61 1.98 57.20
N VAL A 89 60.93 2.22 57.37
CA VAL A 89 61.99 1.19 57.41
C VAL A 89 61.93 0.47 58.72
N GLY A 90 61.70 -0.84 58.77
CA GLY A 90 61.90 -1.72 59.90
C GLY A 90 62.97 -2.76 59.50
N PRO A 91 63.72 -3.26 60.46
CA PRO A 91 65.00 -3.94 60.18
C PRO A 91 64.87 -5.40 59.72
N ALA A 92 65.82 -5.75 58.85
CA ALA A 92 66.00 -7.07 58.25
C ALA A 92 66.31 -8.17 59.33
N ARG A 93 65.75 -9.37 59.19
CA ARG A 93 66.30 -10.63 59.69
C ARG A 93 66.19 -11.68 58.59
N GLY A 94 67.27 -12.37 58.40
CA GLY A 94 67.62 -13.24 57.34
C GLY A 94 66.97 -14.61 57.25
N PRO A 95 67.44 -15.49 56.43
CA PRO A 95 66.66 -16.54 55.79
C PRO A 95 66.78 -17.91 56.55
N VAL A 96 65.68 -18.67 56.51
CA VAL A 96 65.72 -20.11 56.76
C VAL A 96 64.88 -20.87 55.78
N ALA A 97 65.56 -21.77 55.08
CA ALA A 97 65.00 -22.75 54.18
C ALA A 97 64.23 -23.85 54.95
N ALA A 98 63.18 -24.40 54.41
CA ALA A 98 62.96 -25.84 54.41
C ALA A 98 61.59 -26.26 53.82
N ARG A 99 61.73 -27.11 52.85
CA ARG A 99 61.04 -28.37 52.60
C ARG A 99 59.55 -28.42 52.44
N ALA A 100 59.22 -28.95 51.27
CA ALA A 100 57.95 -29.52 50.81
C ALA A 100 57.51 -30.74 51.62
N ALA A 101 56.19 -30.89 51.84
CA ALA A 101 55.48 -32.16 51.95
C ALA A 101 54.03 -32.01 51.64
N PRO A 102 53.34 -33.02 51.05
CA PRO A 102 52.00 -32.88 50.47
C PRO A 102 50.93 -33.36 51.47
N GLY A 103 49.76 -32.79 51.43
CA GLY A 103 48.70 -33.29 52.34
C GLY A 103 47.30 -32.68 52.11
N ARG A 104 46.49 -33.46 51.46
CA ARG A 104 45.04 -33.64 51.65
C ARG A 104 44.10 -32.49 51.41
N ALA A 105 43.29 -32.72 50.33
CA ALA A 105 42.03 -32.04 50.01
C ALA A 105 40.96 -32.22 51.13
N GLY A 106 40.26 -31.12 51.49
CA GLY A 106 39.02 -31.11 52.25
C GLY A 106 38.07 -30.12 51.65
N PRO A 107 36.77 -30.44 51.51
CA PRO A 107 35.81 -29.56 50.80
C PRO A 107 35.26 -28.48 51.73
N GLY A 108 35.56 -27.22 51.43
CA GLY A 108 34.98 -26.03 52.05
C GLY A 108 34.23 -25.19 51.04
N ALA A 109 32.92 -25.24 51.08
CA ALA A 109 32.05 -24.39 50.26
C ALA A 109 32.22 -22.93 50.72
N GLY A 110 33.00 -22.15 49.95
CA GLY A 110 33.08 -20.70 50.09
C GLY A 110 32.04 -20.05 49.17
N LEU A 111 30.99 -19.51 49.75
CA LEU A 111 30.04 -18.63 49.07
C LEU A 111 30.80 -17.39 48.50
N GLY A 112 31.09 -17.40 47.24
CA GLY A 112 31.68 -16.30 46.51
C GLY A 112 30.77 -15.06 46.60
N ARG A 113 31.31 -13.95 47.06
CA ARG A 113 30.71 -12.63 47.00
C ARG A 113 30.30 -12.34 45.56
N PRO A 114 29.10 -11.79 45.28
CA PRO A 114 28.72 -11.37 43.95
C PRO A 114 29.66 -10.25 43.47
N GLY A 115 30.33 -10.51 42.36
CA GLY A 115 31.17 -9.51 41.67
C GLY A 115 30.38 -8.27 41.30
N PRO A 116 31.06 -7.12 41.14
CA PRO A 116 30.37 -5.87 40.80
C PRO A 116 29.59 -6.05 39.49
N ARG A 117 28.28 -5.73 39.54
CA ARG A 117 27.41 -5.70 38.38
C ARG A 117 28.04 -4.86 37.27
N PRO A 118 28.05 -5.33 36.01
CA PRO A 118 28.54 -4.51 34.89
C PRO A 118 27.81 -3.17 34.89
N ARG A 119 28.57 -2.07 34.98
CA ARG A 119 28.04 -0.72 34.84
C ARG A 119 27.34 -0.62 33.50
N GLU A 120 26.07 -0.27 33.52
CA GLU A 120 25.33 0.11 32.32
C GLU A 120 26.09 1.22 31.58
N HIS A 121 26.67 0.90 30.41
CA HIS A 121 27.28 1.88 29.54
C HIS A 121 26.14 2.68 28.90
N ARG A 122 25.75 3.80 29.51
CA ARG A 122 25.10 4.89 28.77
C ARG A 122 26.12 5.39 27.76
N PRO A 123 25.78 5.53 26.45
CA PRO A 123 26.72 6.10 25.50
C PRO A 123 27.11 7.47 26.01
N GLY A 124 28.37 7.66 26.31
CA GLY A 124 28.90 8.96 26.70
C GLY A 124 28.70 9.96 25.55
N ALA A 125 28.76 11.26 25.81
CA ALA A 125 28.56 12.32 24.82
C ALA A 125 29.38 12.11 23.50
N ALA A 126 30.51 11.46 23.58
CA ALA A 126 31.32 11.06 22.41
C ALA A 126 30.64 10.02 21.53
N GLY A 127 29.98 9.02 22.11
CA GLY A 127 29.25 8.00 21.34
C GLY A 127 28.02 8.57 20.64
N ALA A 128 27.30 9.49 21.28
CA ALA A 128 26.16 10.18 20.67
C ALA A 128 26.59 11.05 19.46
N ARG A 129 27.69 11.78 19.59
CA ARG A 129 28.27 12.58 18.49
C ARG A 129 28.71 11.73 17.31
N ALA A 130 29.35 10.59 17.56
CA ALA A 130 29.75 9.67 16.50
C ALA A 130 28.54 9.09 15.76
N ALA A 131 27.45 8.78 16.46
CA ALA A 131 26.21 8.33 15.83
C ALA A 131 25.56 9.42 14.97
N LEU A 132 25.53 10.68 15.45
CA LEU A 132 25.02 11.82 14.68
C LEU A 132 25.88 12.14 13.47
N ALA A 133 27.20 12.07 13.59
CA ALA A 133 28.10 12.25 12.45
C ALA A 133 27.90 11.15 11.40
N LEU A 134 27.76 9.91 11.81
CA LEU A 134 27.46 8.81 10.90
C LEU A 134 26.10 8.99 10.20
N ALA A 135 25.07 9.47 10.92
CA ALA A 135 23.77 9.79 10.36
C ALA A 135 23.86 10.90 9.31
N ALA A 136 24.65 11.97 9.59
CA ALA A 136 24.86 13.06 8.65
C ALA A 136 25.62 12.62 7.38
N VAL A 137 26.62 11.76 7.52
CA VAL A 137 27.33 11.14 6.37
C VAL A 137 26.41 10.27 5.54
N ALA A 138 25.60 9.45 6.18
CA ALA A 138 24.67 8.56 5.49
C ALA A 138 23.58 9.34 4.72
N ALA A 139 23.04 10.42 5.32
CA ALA A 139 22.10 11.32 4.65
C ALA A 139 22.77 12.05 3.47
N ALA A 140 23.99 12.55 3.66
CA ALA A 140 24.75 13.22 2.60
C ALA A 140 25.05 12.29 1.42
N ALA A 141 25.45 11.05 1.68
CA ALA A 141 25.67 10.05 0.64
C ALA A 141 24.39 9.74 -0.17
N ALA A 142 23.27 9.63 0.52
CA ALA A 142 21.96 9.39 -0.12
C ALA A 142 21.50 10.58 -0.96
N LEU A 143 21.66 11.83 -0.45
CA LEU A 143 21.37 13.06 -1.19
C LEU A 143 22.27 13.22 -2.41
N ALA A 144 23.57 12.96 -2.28
CA ALA A 144 24.51 13.03 -3.39
C ALA A 144 24.15 12.01 -4.48
N SER A 145 23.84 10.77 -4.08
CA SER A 145 23.40 9.76 -5.03
C SER A 145 22.11 10.13 -5.74
N ALA A 146 21.12 10.69 -5.01
CA ALA A 146 19.89 11.19 -5.60
C ALA A 146 20.18 12.30 -6.62
N GLY A 147 21.00 13.30 -6.25
CA GLY A 147 21.38 14.40 -7.14
C GLY A 147 22.08 13.94 -8.41
N VAL A 148 23.04 13.01 -8.31
CA VAL A 148 23.77 12.45 -9.46
C VAL A 148 22.82 11.66 -10.38
N ARG A 149 21.94 10.85 -9.82
CA ARG A 149 20.96 10.06 -10.63
C ARG A 149 19.95 10.96 -11.31
N THR A 150 19.37 11.93 -10.59
CA THR A 150 18.44 12.89 -11.18
C THR A 150 19.11 13.70 -12.28
N ALA A 151 20.36 14.14 -12.10
CA ALA A 151 21.13 14.80 -13.15
C ALA A 151 21.34 13.87 -14.37
N GLY A 152 21.57 12.57 -14.14
CA GLY A 152 21.73 11.58 -15.21
C GLY A 152 20.45 11.27 -15.99
N THR A 153 19.29 11.42 -15.38
CA THR A 153 17.96 11.20 -16.01
C THR A 153 17.37 12.49 -16.60
N SER A 154 17.73 13.67 -16.07
CA SER A 154 17.31 14.97 -16.59
C SER A 154 18.16 15.45 -17.77
N GLY A 155 19.29 14.80 -18.06
CA GLY A 155 20.12 15.07 -19.24
C GLY A 155 19.78 14.17 -20.41
N GLY A 156 19.99 14.66 -21.63
CA GLY A 156 19.79 13.91 -22.85
C GLY A 156 18.49 14.20 -23.60
N LEU A 157 18.22 13.44 -24.65
CA LEU A 157 17.09 13.64 -25.57
C LEU A 157 15.73 13.25 -24.95
N LEU A 158 15.72 12.24 -24.08
CA LEU A 158 14.47 11.65 -23.54
C LEU A 158 13.61 12.65 -22.75
N PRO A 159 14.12 13.46 -21.80
CA PRO A 159 13.32 14.44 -21.08
C PRO A 159 12.64 15.48 -21.96
N ASP A 160 13.36 16.01 -22.94
CA ASP A 160 12.82 17.00 -23.91
C ASP A 160 11.67 16.39 -24.75
N LEU A 161 11.82 15.12 -25.15
CA LEU A 161 10.78 14.40 -25.88
C LEU A 161 9.56 14.06 -24.99
N VAL A 162 9.78 13.81 -23.68
CA VAL A 162 8.72 13.57 -22.69
C VAL A 162 7.89 14.84 -22.47
N GLU A 163 8.53 15.99 -22.23
CA GLU A 163 7.84 17.28 -22.07
C GLU A 163 6.97 17.62 -23.28
N ARG A 164 7.48 17.29 -24.48
CA ARG A 164 6.76 17.53 -25.76
C ARG A 164 5.74 16.44 -26.10
N ARG A 165 5.55 15.43 -25.24
CA ARG A 165 4.66 14.28 -25.50
C ARG A 165 4.86 13.67 -26.89
N ALA A 166 6.13 13.57 -27.32
CA ALA A 166 6.48 13.18 -28.67
C ALA A 166 6.14 11.71 -28.94
N VAL A 167 5.85 11.40 -30.21
CA VAL A 167 5.88 10.02 -30.71
C VAL A 167 7.34 9.69 -31.01
N VAL A 168 7.79 8.58 -30.45
CA VAL A 168 9.20 8.16 -30.49
C VAL A 168 9.33 6.68 -30.83
N GLU A 169 10.46 6.33 -31.36
CA GLU A 169 10.92 4.94 -31.44
C GLU A 169 11.95 4.71 -30.33
N VAL A 170 11.70 3.76 -29.46
CA VAL A 170 12.55 3.51 -28.28
C VAL A 170 12.96 2.04 -28.25
N ALA A 171 14.28 1.80 -28.21
CA ALA A 171 14.80 0.50 -27.86
C ALA A 171 14.78 0.37 -26.34
N VAL A 172 14.08 -0.63 -25.84
CA VAL A 172 13.90 -0.86 -24.39
C VAL A 172 14.26 -2.28 -24.00
N ARG A 173 14.65 -2.46 -22.72
CA ARG A 173 14.80 -3.78 -22.11
C ARG A 173 13.74 -3.97 -21.04
N VAL A 174 13.02 -5.07 -21.11
CA VAL A 174 11.98 -5.45 -20.15
C VAL A 174 12.61 -5.70 -18.78
N SER A 175 12.11 -5.01 -17.76
CA SER A 175 12.67 -5.06 -16.39
C SER A 175 11.84 -5.89 -15.42
N ALA A 176 10.55 -6.07 -15.70
CA ALA A 176 9.60 -6.84 -14.90
C ALA A 176 8.71 -7.67 -15.82
N ASP A 177 8.02 -8.65 -15.26
CA ASP A 177 7.03 -9.40 -16.03
C ASP A 177 5.80 -8.52 -16.30
N PRO A 178 5.13 -8.65 -17.46
CA PRO A 178 3.91 -7.91 -17.79
C PRO A 178 2.78 -8.22 -16.80
N SER A 179 2.01 -7.20 -16.45
CA SER A 179 0.81 -7.36 -15.63
C SER A 179 -0.40 -6.73 -16.34
N PRO A 180 -1.59 -7.34 -16.24
CA PRO A 180 -2.79 -6.72 -16.77
C PRO A 180 -3.01 -5.40 -16.02
N VAL A 181 -3.37 -4.36 -16.77
CA VAL A 181 -3.92 -3.15 -16.15
C VAL A 181 -5.26 -3.57 -15.58
N ALA A 182 -5.35 -3.66 -14.26
CA ALA A 182 -6.64 -3.91 -13.65
C ALA A 182 -7.61 -2.85 -14.19
N PRO A 183 -8.76 -3.23 -14.75
CA PRO A 183 -9.84 -2.27 -14.92
C PRO A 183 -10.05 -1.67 -13.53
N ALA A 184 -10.13 -0.35 -13.46
CA ALA A 184 -10.30 0.37 -12.20
C ALA A 184 -11.30 -0.41 -11.36
N ALA A 185 -10.92 -0.78 -10.12
CA ALA A 185 -11.55 -1.81 -9.30
C ALA A 185 -13.07 -1.63 -9.26
N HIS A 186 -13.76 -2.44 -10.01
CA HIS A 186 -15.21 -2.50 -10.09
C HIS A 186 -15.63 -3.69 -9.24
N GLY A 187 -16.65 -3.51 -8.47
CA GLY A 187 -17.14 -4.38 -7.42
C GLY A 187 -17.38 -5.85 -7.80
N PRO A 188 -17.84 -6.68 -6.85
CA PRO A 188 -17.79 -8.13 -6.94
C PRO A 188 -18.47 -8.66 -8.20
N SER A 189 -17.70 -9.40 -8.98
CA SER A 189 -18.13 -10.11 -10.19
C SER A 189 -19.32 -11.03 -9.91
N GLY A 190 -20.46 -10.56 -10.30
CA GLY A 190 -21.65 -11.41 -10.52
C GLY A 190 -21.42 -12.27 -11.76
N SER A 191 -21.64 -13.54 -11.60
CA SER A 191 -21.47 -14.64 -12.53
C SER A 191 -22.00 -14.41 -13.94
N GLY A 192 -21.16 -14.65 -14.94
CA GLY A 192 -21.56 -15.35 -16.18
C GLY A 192 -22.09 -14.48 -17.33
N GLY A 193 -21.19 -14.12 -18.24
CA GLY A 193 -21.53 -13.64 -19.57
C GLY A 193 -20.26 -13.36 -20.37
N ALA A 194 -19.74 -14.36 -21.08
CA ALA A 194 -18.68 -14.18 -22.07
C ALA A 194 -19.23 -13.35 -23.24
N GLY A 195 -18.79 -12.07 -23.33
CA GLY A 195 -19.15 -11.25 -24.48
C GLY A 195 -18.53 -9.85 -24.39
N ALA A 196 -17.53 -9.60 -25.25
CA ALA A 196 -16.84 -8.34 -25.52
C ALA A 196 -16.00 -7.76 -24.38
N SER A 197 -14.83 -8.38 -24.18
CA SER A 197 -13.73 -7.84 -23.39
C SER A 197 -13.27 -6.51 -23.98
N SER A 198 -13.32 -5.44 -23.18
CA SER A 198 -12.46 -4.26 -23.41
C SER A 198 -11.07 -4.77 -23.75
N PRO A 199 -10.35 -4.18 -24.74
CA PRO A 199 -9.04 -4.69 -25.13
C PRO A 199 -8.17 -4.76 -23.88
N GLU A 200 -7.75 -6.00 -23.52
CA GLU A 200 -6.89 -6.25 -22.38
C GLU A 200 -5.65 -5.36 -22.50
N ARG A 201 -5.54 -4.36 -21.64
CA ARG A 201 -4.36 -3.49 -21.58
C ARG A 201 -3.37 -4.12 -20.63
N TRP A 202 -2.14 -4.16 -21.05
CA TRP A 202 -1.03 -4.70 -20.29
C TRP A 202 -0.01 -3.60 -20.03
N VAL A 203 0.59 -3.67 -18.87
CA VAL A 203 1.62 -2.75 -18.44
C VAL A 203 2.87 -3.53 -18.08
N VAL A 204 4.01 -3.02 -18.53
CA VAL A 204 5.30 -3.61 -18.19
C VAL A 204 6.34 -2.53 -17.94
N ARG A 205 7.13 -2.70 -16.90
CA ARG A 205 8.24 -1.80 -16.57
C ARG A 205 9.42 -2.13 -17.46
N VAL A 206 9.95 -1.12 -18.16
CA VAL A 206 11.07 -1.27 -19.08
C VAL A 206 12.16 -0.24 -18.79
N ARG A 207 13.37 -0.50 -19.23
CA ARG A 207 14.49 0.44 -19.20
C ARG A 207 14.79 0.91 -20.60
N ALA A 208 14.78 2.22 -20.84
CA ALA A 208 15.19 2.80 -22.11
C ALA A 208 16.71 2.59 -22.34
N LEU A 209 17.07 2.20 -23.53
CA LEU A 209 18.44 2.01 -24.02
C LEU A 209 18.81 3.09 -25.02
N GLU A 210 17.96 3.31 -26.00
CA GLU A 210 18.12 4.29 -27.06
C GLU A 210 16.76 4.87 -27.45
N VAL A 211 16.70 6.15 -27.75
CA VAL A 211 15.48 6.84 -28.19
C VAL A 211 15.74 7.59 -29.50
N ALA A 212 14.83 7.44 -30.44
CA ALA A 212 14.79 8.17 -31.69
C ALA A 212 13.48 8.97 -31.78
N GLY A 213 13.56 10.27 -32.05
CA GLY A 213 12.40 11.13 -32.16
C GLY A 213 12.76 12.49 -32.72
N ARG A 214 11.88 13.05 -33.56
CA ARG A 214 12.03 14.38 -34.16
C ARG A 214 13.34 14.58 -34.94
N GLY A 215 13.82 13.52 -35.59
CA GLY A 215 15.07 13.57 -36.36
C GLY A 215 16.36 13.45 -35.56
N ALA A 216 16.29 13.26 -34.25
CA ALA A 216 17.44 13.02 -33.39
C ALA A 216 17.42 11.58 -32.85
N VAL A 217 18.62 10.97 -32.69
CA VAL A 217 18.81 9.65 -32.06
C VAL A 217 19.83 9.82 -30.93
N GLY A 218 19.56 9.21 -29.79
CA GLY A 218 20.47 9.30 -28.67
C GLY A 218 20.25 8.17 -27.65
N GLY A 219 21.30 7.90 -26.87
CA GLY A 219 21.21 6.96 -25.74
C GLY A 219 20.21 7.48 -24.70
N ALA A 220 19.29 6.64 -24.26
CA ALA A 220 18.30 6.97 -23.25
C ALA A 220 18.63 6.29 -21.92
N ARG A 221 18.45 7.03 -20.82
CA ARG A 221 18.63 6.51 -19.46
C ARG A 221 17.39 6.83 -18.62
N GLY A 222 16.71 5.79 -18.18
CA GLY A 222 15.54 5.94 -17.32
C GLY A 222 14.62 4.73 -17.40
N GLY A 223 13.79 4.57 -16.39
CA GLY A 223 12.68 3.62 -16.39
C GLY A 223 11.51 4.21 -17.18
N LEU A 224 10.87 3.41 -18.00
CA LEU A 224 9.61 3.74 -18.66
C LEU A 224 8.55 2.71 -18.27
N LEU A 225 7.29 3.12 -18.25
CA LEU A 225 6.15 2.22 -18.11
C LEU A 225 5.51 2.03 -19.49
N LEU A 226 5.70 0.86 -20.08
CA LEU A 226 5.14 0.51 -21.38
C LEU A 226 3.70 0.07 -21.21
N VAL A 227 2.77 0.66 -21.93
CA VAL A 227 1.34 0.31 -21.90
C VAL A 227 0.87 -0.01 -23.32
N GLY A 228 0.26 -1.19 -23.49
CA GLY A 228 -0.24 -1.65 -24.78
C GLY A 228 -1.21 -2.81 -24.67
N GLY A 229 -1.59 -3.38 -25.83
CA GLY A 229 -2.47 -4.53 -25.90
C GLY A 229 -1.74 -5.87 -25.65
N ARG A 230 -2.35 -6.98 -26.12
CA ARG A 230 -1.89 -8.36 -25.92
C ARG A 230 -0.42 -8.60 -26.29
N GLN A 231 0.10 -7.92 -27.31
CA GLN A 231 1.52 -8.00 -27.68
C GLN A 231 2.49 -7.61 -26.56
N VAL A 232 2.06 -6.74 -25.59
CA VAL A 232 2.85 -6.40 -24.41
C VAL A 232 2.80 -7.52 -23.39
N ALA A 233 1.70 -8.29 -23.32
CA ALA A 233 1.56 -9.45 -22.45
C ALA A 233 2.55 -10.59 -22.79
N GLU A 234 2.95 -10.66 -24.04
CA GLU A 234 3.85 -11.74 -24.55
C GLU A 234 5.33 -11.44 -24.31
N LEU A 235 5.67 -10.23 -23.83
CA LEU A 235 7.05 -9.85 -23.56
C LEU A 235 7.61 -10.60 -22.34
N GLY A 236 8.76 -11.19 -22.53
CA GLY A 236 9.51 -11.84 -21.47
C GLY A 236 10.47 -10.88 -20.76
N ARG A 237 10.72 -11.13 -19.49
CA ARG A 237 11.69 -10.37 -18.69
C ARG A 237 13.09 -10.47 -19.31
N ASP A 238 13.84 -9.36 -19.29
CA ASP A 238 15.18 -9.19 -19.88
C ASP A 238 15.22 -9.19 -21.42
N GLU A 239 14.09 -9.31 -22.12
CA GLU A 239 14.04 -9.14 -23.58
C GLU A 239 14.31 -7.68 -23.98
N GLU A 240 14.96 -7.53 -25.14
CA GLU A 240 15.13 -6.21 -25.76
C GLU A 240 14.13 -6.06 -26.91
N VAL A 241 13.39 -4.97 -26.91
CA VAL A 241 12.36 -4.73 -27.92
C VAL A 241 12.40 -3.28 -28.36
N THR A 242 12.16 -3.03 -29.66
CA THR A 242 11.98 -1.69 -30.21
C THR A 242 10.50 -1.39 -30.30
N VAL A 243 10.10 -0.29 -29.68
CA VAL A 243 8.70 0.13 -29.54
C VAL A 243 8.51 1.51 -30.14
N VAL A 244 7.50 1.65 -30.98
CA VAL A 244 7.02 2.96 -31.41
C VAL A 244 5.83 3.34 -30.52
N GLY A 245 5.87 4.53 -29.94
CA GLY A 245 4.81 4.96 -29.05
C GLY A 245 4.90 6.42 -28.66
N ARG A 246 3.85 6.89 -27.98
CA ARG A 246 3.76 8.26 -27.47
C ARG A 246 4.22 8.30 -26.01
N LEU A 247 5.12 9.23 -25.72
CA LEU A 247 5.54 9.52 -24.35
C LEU A 247 4.48 10.36 -23.62
N VAL A 248 4.18 9.99 -22.38
CA VAL A 248 3.32 10.75 -21.46
C VAL A 248 4.13 10.99 -20.18
N PRO A 249 4.30 12.25 -19.73
CA PRO A 249 5.04 12.54 -18.52
C PRO A 249 4.37 11.92 -17.28
N THR A 250 5.17 11.51 -16.32
CA THR A 250 4.75 11.02 -14.99
C THR A 250 5.02 12.10 -13.94
N GLU A 251 4.51 11.91 -12.73
CA GLU A 251 4.74 12.86 -11.64
C GLU A 251 6.23 12.94 -11.25
N PRO A 252 6.73 14.12 -10.84
CA PRO A 252 8.10 14.27 -10.40
C PRO A 252 8.42 13.39 -9.19
N GLY A 253 9.44 12.55 -9.31
CA GLY A 253 9.88 11.66 -8.23
C GLY A 253 9.34 10.24 -8.29
N GLU A 254 8.62 9.87 -9.33
CA GLU A 254 8.30 8.47 -9.64
C GLU A 254 9.55 7.71 -10.11
N ASP A 255 9.49 6.37 -9.96
CA ASP A 255 10.57 5.44 -10.40
C ASP A 255 10.73 5.41 -11.93
N VAL A 256 9.75 5.90 -12.68
CA VAL A 256 9.71 5.94 -14.13
C VAL A 256 9.67 7.38 -14.62
N VAL A 257 10.42 7.66 -15.69
CA VAL A 257 10.54 9.00 -16.27
C VAL A 257 9.29 9.35 -17.07
N ALA A 258 8.68 8.37 -17.71
CA ALA A 258 7.48 8.55 -18.52
C ALA A 258 6.74 7.23 -18.72
N LEU A 259 5.47 7.35 -19.09
CA LEU A 259 4.66 6.27 -19.62
C LEU A 259 4.80 6.29 -21.15
N LEU A 260 5.05 5.12 -21.77
CA LEU A 260 5.13 4.94 -23.22
C LEU A 260 3.90 4.15 -23.70
N ARG A 261 2.96 4.84 -24.34
CA ARG A 261 1.82 4.19 -24.97
C ARG A 261 2.23 3.62 -26.33
N VAL A 262 2.13 2.30 -26.46
CA VAL A 262 2.51 1.59 -27.68
C VAL A 262 1.58 1.98 -28.83
N GLN A 263 2.16 2.34 -29.97
CA GLN A 263 1.47 2.61 -31.22
C GLN A 263 2.04 1.68 -32.30
N GLY A 264 1.27 0.69 -32.70
CA GLY A 264 1.68 -0.27 -33.72
C GLY A 264 2.37 -1.54 -33.16
N PRO A 265 2.92 -2.37 -34.03
CA PRO A 265 3.53 -3.66 -33.64
C PRO A 265 4.89 -3.46 -32.96
N LEU A 266 5.21 -4.36 -32.04
CA LEU A 266 6.55 -4.46 -31.46
C LEU A 266 7.55 -4.95 -32.50
N ARG A 267 8.76 -4.37 -32.51
CA ARG A 267 9.78 -4.67 -33.52
C ARG A 267 11.06 -5.17 -32.87
N ALA A 268 11.84 -5.94 -33.61
CA ALA A 268 13.18 -6.39 -33.22
C ALA A 268 13.26 -6.99 -31.79
N VAL A 269 12.30 -7.87 -31.43
CA VAL A 269 12.33 -8.59 -30.16
C VAL A 269 13.55 -9.49 -30.14
N ARG A 270 14.45 -9.25 -29.16
CA ARG A 270 15.68 -10.03 -28.97
C ARG A 270 15.64 -10.74 -27.64
N PRO A 271 15.87 -12.08 -27.62
CA PRO A 271 15.91 -12.83 -26.39
C PRO A 271 17.14 -12.42 -25.55
N PRO A 272 17.09 -12.58 -24.22
CA PRO A 272 18.20 -12.29 -23.35
C PRO A 272 19.35 -13.29 -23.59
N THR A 273 20.59 -12.80 -23.49
CA THR A 273 21.81 -13.58 -23.69
C THR A 273 22.66 -13.66 -22.41
N GLY A 274 23.67 -14.52 -22.40
CA GLY A 274 24.58 -14.68 -21.27
C GLY A 274 23.84 -15.16 -19.99
N TRP A 275 24.18 -14.63 -18.84
CA TRP A 275 23.60 -15.05 -17.57
C TRP A 275 22.09 -14.72 -17.47
N ARG A 276 21.61 -13.67 -18.17
CA ARG A 276 20.18 -13.36 -18.26
C ARG A 276 19.44 -14.41 -19.07
N GLY A 277 20.03 -14.89 -20.17
CA GLY A 277 19.48 -15.99 -20.96
C GLY A 277 19.40 -17.28 -20.13
N ALA A 278 20.43 -17.59 -19.35
CA ALA A 278 20.39 -18.74 -18.44
C ALA A 278 19.29 -18.60 -17.37
N ALA A 279 19.12 -17.44 -16.79
CA ALA A 279 18.05 -17.18 -15.83
C ALA A 279 16.65 -17.30 -16.47
N ALA A 280 16.47 -16.77 -17.69
CA ALA A 280 15.23 -16.91 -18.45
C ALA A 280 14.91 -18.38 -18.77
N HIS A 281 15.92 -19.15 -19.16
CA HIS A 281 15.78 -20.58 -19.41
C HIS A 281 15.38 -21.37 -18.15
N LEU A 282 15.96 -21.06 -17.00
CA LEU A 282 15.56 -21.64 -15.71
C LEU A 282 14.09 -21.32 -15.37
N ARG A 283 13.67 -20.05 -15.53
CA ARG A 283 12.26 -19.66 -15.31
C ARG A 283 11.30 -20.38 -16.26
N ALA A 284 11.65 -20.46 -17.55
CA ALA A 284 10.86 -21.20 -18.54
C ALA A 284 10.75 -22.68 -18.18
N GLY A 285 11.86 -23.31 -17.77
CA GLY A 285 11.85 -24.71 -17.30
C GLY A 285 10.94 -24.94 -16.11
N LEU A 286 10.88 -24.02 -15.15
CA LEU A 286 9.93 -24.09 -14.03
C LEU A 286 8.48 -23.94 -14.49
N ARG A 287 8.18 -22.97 -15.39
CA ARG A 287 6.83 -22.82 -15.97
C ARG A 287 6.36 -24.11 -16.64
N THR A 288 7.19 -24.73 -17.46
CA THR A 288 6.88 -26.03 -18.09
C THR A 288 6.70 -27.14 -17.04
N ALA A 289 7.54 -27.16 -15.99
CA ALA A 289 7.44 -28.19 -14.96
C ALA A 289 6.12 -28.11 -14.15
N VAL A 290 5.58 -26.91 -13.92
CA VAL A 290 4.32 -26.72 -13.17
C VAL A 290 3.05 -26.83 -14.03
N GLU A 291 3.16 -26.89 -15.36
CA GLU A 291 2.03 -26.92 -16.29
C GLU A 291 1.00 -28.02 -15.99
N PRO A 292 1.37 -29.26 -15.59
CA PRO A 292 0.41 -30.30 -15.23
C PRO A 292 -0.33 -30.08 -13.91
N LEU A 293 0.06 -29.10 -13.09
CA LEU A 293 -0.59 -28.82 -11.81
C LEU A 293 -1.97 -28.16 -12.01
N PRO A 294 -2.89 -28.30 -11.05
CA PRO A 294 -4.15 -27.54 -11.02
C PRO A 294 -3.90 -26.03 -11.10
N ALA A 295 -4.88 -25.24 -11.53
CA ALA A 295 -4.75 -23.79 -11.82
C ALA A 295 -4.11 -23.00 -10.68
N ASP A 296 -4.58 -23.18 -9.45
CA ASP A 296 -4.08 -22.43 -8.28
C ASP A 296 -2.60 -22.70 -7.98
N PRO A 297 -2.16 -23.96 -7.74
CA PRO A 297 -0.74 -24.21 -7.49
C PRO A 297 0.15 -23.96 -8.72
N ARG A 298 -0.36 -24.14 -9.95
CA ARG A 298 0.35 -23.82 -11.19
C ARG A 298 0.70 -22.34 -11.28
N GLY A 299 -0.23 -21.45 -10.91
CA GLY A 299 0.00 -20.01 -10.90
C GLY A 299 0.77 -19.52 -9.67
N LEU A 300 0.52 -20.12 -8.50
CA LEU A 300 1.09 -19.64 -7.25
C LEU A 300 2.52 -20.11 -7.01
N LEU A 301 2.90 -21.33 -7.41
CA LEU A 301 4.23 -21.90 -7.14
C LEU A 301 5.37 -21.08 -7.79
N PRO A 302 5.30 -20.67 -9.08
CA PRO A 302 6.30 -19.77 -9.65
C PRO A 302 6.42 -18.44 -8.92
N GLY A 303 5.29 -17.87 -8.45
CA GLY A 303 5.26 -16.67 -7.62
C GLY A 303 6.04 -16.84 -6.31
N LEU A 304 5.81 -17.94 -5.60
CA LEU A 304 6.52 -18.26 -4.35
C LEU A 304 8.03 -18.51 -4.55
N VAL A 305 8.43 -19.04 -5.72
CA VAL A 305 9.81 -19.44 -6.01
C VAL A 305 10.63 -18.30 -6.60
N VAL A 306 10.15 -17.65 -7.66
CA VAL A 306 10.92 -16.64 -8.42
C VAL A 306 10.17 -15.29 -8.58
N GLY A 307 8.98 -15.15 -8.00
CA GLY A 307 8.18 -13.93 -8.09
C GLY A 307 7.39 -13.81 -9.40
N ASP A 308 7.25 -14.88 -10.15
CA ASP A 308 6.51 -14.92 -11.41
C ASP A 308 5.02 -15.16 -11.14
N THR A 309 4.22 -14.12 -11.29
CA THR A 309 2.77 -14.14 -11.06
C THR A 309 1.95 -14.11 -12.35
N THR A 310 2.58 -14.26 -13.52
CA THR A 310 1.92 -14.12 -14.82
C THR A 310 0.79 -15.13 -15.05
N ALA A 311 0.89 -16.31 -14.44
CA ALA A 311 -0.12 -17.37 -14.52
C ALA A 311 -1.02 -17.44 -13.28
N LEU A 312 -0.94 -16.48 -12.36
CA LEU A 312 -1.77 -16.47 -11.14
C LEU A 312 -3.22 -16.09 -11.48
N PRO A 313 -4.22 -16.91 -11.12
CA PRO A 313 -5.62 -16.57 -11.32
C PRO A 313 -5.99 -15.28 -10.58
N THR A 314 -6.72 -14.39 -11.22
CA THR A 314 -7.09 -13.07 -10.66
C THR A 314 -7.93 -13.18 -9.39
N ASP A 315 -8.87 -14.12 -9.36
CA ASP A 315 -9.69 -14.44 -8.19
C ASP A 315 -8.86 -14.96 -6.99
N LEU A 316 -7.78 -15.72 -7.26
CA LEU A 316 -6.84 -16.15 -6.23
C LEU A 316 -5.97 -14.97 -5.75
N GLU A 317 -5.54 -14.09 -6.65
CA GLU A 317 -4.80 -12.88 -6.28
C GLU A 317 -5.62 -12.01 -5.33
N ASP A 318 -6.91 -11.79 -5.62
CA ASP A 318 -7.83 -11.03 -4.77
C ASP A 318 -8.08 -11.73 -3.43
N ALA A 319 -8.24 -13.04 -3.42
CA ALA A 319 -8.34 -13.82 -2.20
C ALA A 319 -7.07 -13.69 -1.34
N MET A 320 -5.88 -13.74 -1.95
CA MET A 320 -4.61 -13.56 -1.23
C MET A 320 -4.46 -12.14 -0.69
N ARG A 321 -4.92 -11.12 -1.41
CA ARG A 321 -4.94 -9.71 -0.95
C ARG A 321 -5.87 -9.56 0.27
N THR A 322 -7.09 -10.07 0.18
CA THR A 322 -8.09 -10.07 1.26
C THR A 322 -7.59 -10.81 2.50
N ALA A 323 -6.95 -11.97 2.33
CA ALA A 323 -6.38 -12.77 3.41
C ALA A 323 -5.06 -12.21 3.97
N GLY A 324 -4.52 -11.10 3.43
CA GLY A 324 -3.23 -10.53 3.85
C GLY A 324 -2.03 -11.42 3.52
N LEU A 325 -2.14 -12.28 2.50
CA LEU A 325 -1.12 -13.21 2.03
C LEU A 325 -0.41 -12.74 0.74
N ALA A 326 -0.80 -11.59 0.16
CA ALA A 326 -0.23 -11.06 -1.08
C ALA A 326 1.31 -10.91 -1.04
N HIS A 327 1.90 -10.70 0.14
CA HIS A 327 3.35 -10.63 0.31
C HIS A 327 4.07 -11.96 0.02
N LEU A 328 3.37 -13.09 -0.08
CA LEU A 328 3.92 -14.40 -0.43
C LEU A 328 4.12 -14.55 -1.95
N THR A 329 3.32 -13.87 -2.79
CA THR A 329 3.47 -13.90 -4.26
C THR A 329 4.68 -13.10 -4.73
N ALA A 330 5.13 -12.12 -3.96
CA ALA A 330 6.43 -11.48 -4.16
C ALA A 330 7.52 -12.27 -3.43
N VAL A 331 8.70 -12.37 -4.04
CA VAL A 331 9.84 -13.04 -3.38
C VAL A 331 10.14 -12.35 -2.05
N SER A 332 9.91 -13.06 -0.96
CA SER A 332 10.05 -12.52 0.40
C SER A 332 11.47 -12.74 0.97
N GLY A 333 11.84 -11.88 1.93
CA GLY A 333 13.08 -12.10 2.70
C GLY A 333 13.08 -13.44 3.46
N GLY A 334 11.90 -13.96 3.81
CA GLY A 334 11.73 -15.28 4.41
C GLY A 334 12.16 -16.41 3.46
N ASN A 335 11.73 -16.36 2.20
CA ASN A 335 12.09 -17.34 1.18
C ASN A 335 13.61 -17.37 0.93
N THR A 336 14.24 -16.19 0.83
CA THR A 336 15.70 -16.06 0.72
C THR A 336 16.42 -16.65 1.94
N ALA A 337 15.94 -16.41 3.15
CA ALA A 337 16.50 -16.95 4.39
C ALA A 337 16.39 -18.48 4.44
N VAL A 338 15.23 -19.03 4.03
CA VAL A 338 14.99 -20.49 3.93
C VAL A 338 15.98 -21.12 2.95
N LEU A 339 16.16 -20.52 1.77
CA LEU A 339 17.09 -21.00 0.76
C LEU A 339 18.54 -21.01 1.26
N VAL A 340 19.00 -19.90 1.85
CA VAL A 340 20.36 -19.78 2.41
C VAL A 340 20.59 -20.79 3.54
N ALA A 341 19.59 -20.96 4.42
CA ALA A 341 19.64 -21.95 5.51
C ALA A 341 19.65 -23.38 4.96
N ALA A 342 18.84 -23.70 3.95
CA ALA A 342 18.81 -25.01 3.31
C ALA A 342 20.16 -25.34 2.62
N ALA A 343 20.74 -24.38 1.88
CA ALA A 343 22.04 -24.54 1.22
C ALA A 343 23.18 -24.74 2.24
N ALA A 344 23.23 -23.91 3.29
CA ALA A 344 24.22 -24.04 4.36
C ALA A 344 24.05 -25.34 5.16
N GLY A 345 22.79 -25.73 5.43
CA GLY A 345 22.43 -26.97 6.12
C GLY A 345 22.79 -28.21 5.30
N GLY A 346 22.45 -28.23 4.01
CA GLY A 346 22.83 -29.31 3.10
C GLY A 346 24.36 -29.49 3.02
N ALA A 347 25.11 -28.39 2.88
CA ALA A 347 26.56 -28.43 2.92
C ALA A 347 27.09 -28.92 4.30
N ALA A 348 26.39 -28.63 5.39
CA ALA A 348 26.75 -29.12 6.72
C ALA A 348 26.56 -30.63 6.86
N LEU A 349 25.44 -31.17 6.31
CA LEU A 349 25.17 -32.61 6.30
C LEU A 349 26.21 -33.38 5.51
N LEU A 350 26.79 -32.76 4.47
CA LEU A 350 27.92 -33.31 3.69
C LEU A 350 29.29 -33.11 4.34
N GLY A 351 29.35 -32.65 5.62
CA GLY A 351 30.59 -32.48 6.36
C GLY A 351 31.42 -31.25 5.94
N ALA A 352 30.86 -30.33 5.16
CA ALA A 352 31.60 -29.17 4.65
C ALA A 352 32.11 -28.29 5.80
N ARG A 353 33.31 -27.73 5.65
CA ARG A 353 33.92 -26.78 6.59
C ARG A 353 33.17 -25.45 6.55
N ARG A 354 33.28 -24.63 7.59
CA ARG A 354 32.54 -23.36 7.78
C ARG A 354 32.69 -22.41 6.58
N LEU A 355 33.89 -22.29 6.01
CA LEU A 355 34.12 -21.49 4.78
C LEU A 355 33.36 -22.04 3.58
N ALA A 356 33.37 -23.36 3.37
CA ALA A 356 32.63 -23.99 2.28
C ALA A 356 31.12 -23.84 2.44
N ARG A 357 30.59 -23.98 3.66
CA ARG A 357 29.15 -23.70 3.92
C ARG A 357 28.78 -22.26 3.58
N ALA A 358 29.61 -21.29 3.98
CA ALA A 358 29.36 -19.89 3.66
C ALA A 358 29.48 -19.63 2.15
N ALA A 359 30.42 -20.27 1.45
CA ALA A 359 30.60 -20.16 0.00
C ALA A 359 29.39 -20.76 -0.74
N VAL A 360 28.90 -21.94 -0.37
CA VAL A 360 27.73 -22.59 -0.95
C VAL A 360 26.47 -21.73 -0.73
N ALA A 361 26.28 -21.24 0.49
CA ALA A 361 25.15 -20.35 0.81
C ALA A 361 25.22 -19.01 0.04
N GLY A 362 26.44 -18.45 -0.10
CA GLY A 362 26.67 -17.23 -0.89
C GLY A 362 26.42 -17.44 -2.38
N ALA A 363 26.89 -18.56 -2.94
CA ALA A 363 26.63 -18.92 -4.33
C ALA A 363 25.14 -19.14 -4.61
N ALA A 364 24.44 -19.87 -3.71
CA ALA A 364 22.99 -20.06 -3.81
C ALA A 364 22.23 -18.73 -3.74
N LEU A 365 22.62 -17.82 -2.85
CA LEU A 365 22.04 -16.47 -2.74
C LEU A 365 22.25 -15.67 -4.02
N THR A 366 23.45 -15.65 -4.58
CA THR A 366 23.79 -14.91 -5.80
C THR A 366 23.03 -15.45 -7.00
N ALA A 367 22.97 -16.77 -7.15
CA ALA A 367 22.21 -17.44 -8.21
C ALA A 367 20.71 -17.13 -8.09
N PHE A 368 20.19 -17.18 -6.88
CA PHE A 368 18.78 -16.86 -6.61
C PHE A 368 18.44 -15.41 -6.96
N VAL A 369 19.22 -14.43 -6.53
CA VAL A 369 19.05 -13.01 -6.88
C VAL A 369 19.12 -12.80 -8.39
N ALA A 370 19.99 -13.50 -9.09
CA ALA A 370 20.11 -13.44 -10.55
C ALA A 370 18.87 -13.98 -11.26
N VAL A 371 18.25 -15.06 -10.74
CA VAL A 371 17.07 -15.68 -11.34
C VAL A 371 15.79 -14.96 -10.96
N ALA A 372 15.60 -14.59 -9.68
CA ALA A 372 14.42 -13.86 -9.20
C ALA A 372 14.38 -12.41 -9.72
N GLY A 373 15.56 -11.84 -10.06
CA GLY A 373 15.71 -10.47 -10.54
C GLY A 373 15.90 -9.45 -9.42
N PRO A 374 16.22 -8.19 -9.78
CA PRO A 374 16.61 -7.13 -8.85
C PRO A 374 15.41 -6.44 -8.18
N GLU A 375 14.43 -7.20 -7.73
CA GLU A 375 13.32 -6.68 -6.95
C GLU A 375 13.82 -6.06 -5.63
N PRO A 376 13.27 -4.93 -5.14
CA PRO A 376 13.73 -4.28 -3.91
C PRO A 376 13.71 -5.21 -2.68
N SER A 377 12.72 -6.12 -2.62
CA SER A 377 12.61 -7.14 -1.57
C SER A 377 13.73 -8.16 -1.61
N VAL A 378 14.09 -8.63 -2.81
CA VAL A 378 15.15 -9.61 -3.06
C VAL A 378 16.52 -9.00 -2.76
N LEU A 379 16.79 -7.78 -3.26
CA LEU A 379 18.04 -7.06 -3.03
C LEU A 379 18.29 -6.82 -1.56
N ARG A 380 17.26 -6.38 -0.80
CA ARG A 380 17.37 -6.18 0.65
C ARG A 380 17.68 -7.49 1.37
N ALA A 381 16.93 -8.55 1.07
CA ALA A 381 17.18 -9.86 1.63
C ALA A 381 18.58 -10.37 1.31
N GLY A 382 19.06 -10.12 0.08
CA GLY A 382 20.40 -10.40 -0.37
C GLY A 382 21.47 -9.68 0.45
N VAL A 383 21.35 -8.37 0.63
CA VAL A 383 22.29 -7.57 1.44
C VAL A 383 22.29 -8.02 2.90
N MET A 384 21.11 -8.29 3.48
CA MET A 384 20.99 -8.78 4.86
C MET A 384 21.63 -10.17 5.01
N ALA A 385 21.38 -11.08 4.09
CA ALA A 385 21.97 -12.42 4.10
C ALA A 385 23.49 -12.37 3.91
N ALA A 386 24.00 -11.52 3.02
CA ALA A 386 25.43 -11.28 2.86
C ALA A 386 26.06 -10.76 4.16
N ALA A 387 25.44 -9.79 4.82
CA ALA A 387 25.90 -9.29 6.12
C ALA A 387 25.88 -10.38 7.20
N ALA A 388 24.85 -11.26 7.22
CA ALA A 388 24.78 -12.39 8.12
C ALA A 388 25.89 -13.42 7.86
N LEU A 389 26.19 -13.72 6.58
CA LEU A 389 27.29 -14.61 6.18
C LEU A 389 28.65 -14.05 6.61
N VAL A 390 28.89 -12.75 6.42
CA VAL A 390 30.10 -12.06 6.92
C VAL A 390 30.20 -12.15 8.43
N GLY A 391 29.11 -11.95 9.17
CA GLY A 391 29.04 -12.12 10.62
C GLY A 391 29.38 -13.55 11.06
N LEU A 392 28.90 -14.56 10.33
CA LEU A 392 29.20 -15.97 10.55
C LEU A 392 30.71 -16.28 10.36
N LEU A 393 31.30 -15.74 9.30
CA LEU A 393 32.72 -15.88 9.00
C LEU A 393 33.60 -15.21 10.07
N ALA A 394 33.21 -14.03 10.54
CA ALA A 394 33.90 -13.26 11.57
C ALA A 394 33.73 -13.83 12.99
N ALA A 395 33.07 -14.96 13.18
CA ALA A 395 32.68 -15.54 14.47
C ALA A 395 31.94 -14.57 15.41
N ARG A 396 31.27 -13.58 14.84
CA ARG A 396 30.42 -12.62 15.51
C ARG A 396 29.00 -12.82 15.03
N PRO A 397 28.17 -13.66 15.69
CA PRO A 397 26.78 -13.83 15.29
C PRO A 397 26.12 -12.45 15.39
N GLY A 398 25.79 -11.90 14.21
CA GLY A 398 25.20 -10.56 14.11
C GLY A 398 23.83 -10.54 14.80
N ARG A 399 23.60 -9.50 15.57
CA ARG A 399 22.26 -9.17 16.04
C ARG A 399 21.49 -8.61 14.84
N GLY A 400 20.20 -8.94 14.67
CA GLY A 400 19.44 -8.69 13.44
C GLY A 400 19.28 -7.21 13.02
N VAL A 401 19.25 -6.26 13.96
CA VAL A 401 18.99 -4.83 13.65
C VAL A 401 20.16 -4.15 12.91
N PRO A 402 21.44 -4.31 13.27
CA PRO A 402 22.52 -3.68 12.50
C PRO A 402 22.61 -4.13 11.04
N PRO A 403 22.46 -5.41 10.67
CA PRO A 403 22.38 -5.83 9.28
C PRO A 403 21.21 -5.19 8.50
N LEU A 404 20.03 -5.07 9.15
CA LEU A 404 18.89 -4.40 8.55
C LEU A 404 19.20 -2.92 8.28
N ALA A 405 19.73 -2.22 9.28
CA ALA A 405 20.09 -0.80 9.15
C ALA A 405 21.16 -0.58 8.06
N ALA A 406 22.18 -1.45 8.00
CA ALA A 406 23.20 -1.40 6.96
C ALA A 406 22.58 -1.65 5.57
N ALA A 407 21.66 -2.61 5.44
CA ALA A 407 20.97 -2.88 4.18
C ALA A 407 20.14 -1.68 3.71
N VAL A 408 19.44 -0.99 4.61
CA VAL A 408 18.70 0.24 4.28
C VAL A 408 19.66 1.32 3.75
N VAL A 409 20.76 1.59 4.45
CA VAL A 409 21.74 2.60 3.99
C VAL A 409 22.30 2.25 2.62
N VAL A 410 22.75 1.00 2.43
CA VAL A 410 23.36 0.55 1.17
C VAL A 410 22.37 0.67 0.01
N LEU A 411 21.15 0.15 0.18
CA LEU A 411 20.18 0.13 -0.91
C LEU A 411 19.69 1.52 -1.27
N VAL A 412 19.44 2.38 -0.28
CA VAL A 412 18.98 3.75 -0.51
C VAL A 412 20.08 4.62 -1.12
N VAL A 413 21.35 4.37 -0.80
CA VAL A 413 22.48 5.03 -1.46
C VAL A 413 22.69 4.50 -2.87
N LEU A 414 22.55 3.19 -3.10
CA LEU A 414 22.67 2.61 -4.44
C LEU A 414 21.50 3.00 -5.34
N ASP A 415 20.30 3.09 -4.80
CA ASP A 415 19.10 3.47 -5.53
C ASP A 415 18.17 4.33 -4.67
N PRO A 416 18.29 5.66 -4.75
CA PRO A 416 17.49 6.58 -3.96
C PRO A 416 15.97 6.51 -4.22
N SER A 417 15.53 6.11 -5.42
CA SER A 417 14.11 5.95 -5.77
C SER A 417 13.42 4.92 -4.88
N THR A 418 14.15 3.89 -4.45
CA THR A 418 13.71 2.86 -3.50
C THR A 418 13.15 3.46 -2.20
N SER A 419 13.62 4.66 -1.79
CA SER A 419 13.16 5.33 -0.57
C SER A 419 11.68 5.71 -0.59
N ARG A 420 11.08 5.88 -1.77
CA ARG A 420 9.66 6.17 -1.98
C ARG A 420 8.83 4.91 -2.28
N SER A 421 9.46 3.77 -2.46
CA SER A 421 8.77 2.50 -2.71
C SER A 421 8.02 2.01 -1.47
N VAL A 422 6.69 1.86 -1.57
CA VAL A 422 5.86 1.29 -0.50
C VAL A 422 6.28 -0.15 -0.18
N GLY A 423 6.61 -0.94 -1.19
CA GLY A 423 7.11 -2.31 -1.01
C GLY A 423 8.41 -2.37 -0.20
N PHE A 424 9.33 -1.41 -0.41
CA PHE A 424 10.54 -1.29 0.39
C PHE A 424 10.22 -0.90 1.84
N ALA A 425 9.33 0.08 2.05
CA ALA A 425 8.89 0.51 3.37
C ALA A 425 8.26 -0.65 4.16
N LEU A 426 7.29 -1.36 3.59
CA LEU A 426 6.64 -2.52 4.20
C LEU A 426 7.65 -3.60 4.58
N SER A 427 8.62 -3.81 3.74
CA SER A 427 9.61 -4.86 3.95
C SER A 427 10.62 -4.52 5.05
N VAL A 428 11.06 -3.26 5.16
CA VAL A 428 11.91 -2.78 6.27
C VAL A 428 11.14 -2.78 7.59
N LEU A 429 9.93 -2.27 7.57
CA LEU A 429 9.04 -2.21 8.73
C LEU A 429 8.67 -3.60 9.25
N GLY A 430 8.27 -4.51 8.34
CA GLY A 430 7.94 -5.90 8.70
C GLY A 430 9.13 -6.63 9.30
N THR A 431 10.33 -6.53 8.68
CA THR A 431 11.55 -7.13 9.24
C THR A 431 11.92 -6.51 10.59
N GLY A 432 11.81 -5.18 10.73
CA GLY A 432 12.01 -4.47 12.00
C GLY A 432 11.05 -4.94 13.08
N ALA A 433 9.77 -5.12 12.74
CA ALA A 433 8.76 -5.65 13.66
C ALA A 433 9.11 -7.06 14.16
N LEU A 434 9.55 -7.93 13.26
CA LEU A 434 9.98 -9.28 13.63
C LEU A 434 11.17 -9.27 14.60
N LEU A 435 12.14 -8.41 14.35
CA LEU A 435 13.35 -8.32 15.18
C LEU A 435 13.08 -7.69 16.56
N LEU A 436 12.22 -6.67 16.62
CA LEU A 436 12.01 -5.87 17.83
C LEU A 436 10.79 -6.32 18.65
N LEU A 437 9.71 -6.77 18.00
CA LEU A 437 8.42 -7.02 18.66
C LEU A 437 8.08 -8.50 18.80
N ALA A 438 8.48 -9.38 17.87
CA ALA A 438 8.02 -10.76 17.89
C ALA A 438 8.43 -11.50 19.16
N ARG A 439 9.68 -11.34 19.65
CA ARG A 439 10.16 -11.99 20.87
C ARG A 439 9.45 -11.53 22.15
N PRO A 440 9.35 -10.21 22.45
CA PRO A 440 8.64 -9.75 23.64
C PRO A 440 7.14 -10.12 23.60
N TRP A 441 6.53 -10.14 22.43
CA TRP A 441 5.14 -10.54 22.29
C TRP A 441 4.94 -12.04 22.46
N ALA A 442 5.82 -12.88 21.90
CA ALA A 442 5.81 -14.31 22.15
C ALA A 442 5.99 -14.63 23.64
N ALA A 443 6.92 -13.97 24.33
CA ALA A 443 7.09 -14.12 25.78
C ALA A 443 5.86 -13.65 26.60
N GLY A 444 5.13 -12.66 26.07
CA GLY A 444 3.85 -12.22 26.64
C GLY A 444 2.75 -13.27 26.47
N LEU A 445 2.58 -13.77 25.23
CA LEU A 445 1.59 -14.79 24.87
C LEU A 445 1.87 -16.14 25.54
N ALA A 446 3.13 -16.53 25.74
CA ALA A 446 3.53 -17.79 26.38
C ALA A 446 3.02 -17.94 27.84
N ARG A 447 2.46 -16.87 28.41
CA ARG A 447 1.79 -16.92 29.73
C ARG A 447 0.38 -17.50 29.65
N VAL A 448 -0.21 -17.57 28.46
CA VAL A 448 -1.62 -17.96 28.25
C VAL A 448 -1.74 -19.15 27.29
N VAL A 449 -0.80 -19.30 26.35
CA VAL A 449 -0.75 -20.39 25.37
C VAL A 449 0.62 -21.07 25.38
N PRO A 450 0.75 -22.33 24.91
CA PRO A 450 2.03 -23.00 24.81
C PRO A 450 3.07 -22.16 24.04
N GLU A 451 4.33 -22.17 24.47
CA GLU A 451 5.41 -21.34 23.96
C GLU A 451 5.55 -21.43 22.42
N ARG A 452 5.44 -22.64 21.86
CA ARG A 452 5.48 -22.85 20.40
C ARG A 452 4.36 -22.11 19.69
N ALA A 453 3.13 -22.20 20.18
CA ALA A 453 1.98 -21.49 19.66
C ALA A 453 2.13 -19.97 19.81
N ALA A 454 2.68 -19.50 20.93
CA ALA A 454 2.95 -18.11 21.19
C ALA A 454 3.89 -17.49 20.15
N VAL A 455 4.96 -18.21 19.77
CA VAL A 455 5.90 -17.75 18.72
C VAL A 455 5.22 -17.71 17.35
N VAL A 456 4.48 -18.76 16.99
CA VAL A 456 3.80 -18.86 15.69
C VAL A 456 2.78 -17.73 15.50
N VAL A 457 2.08 -17.31 16.54
CA VAL A 457 1.11 -16.20 16.50
C VAL A 457 1.78 -14.84 16.59
N ALA A 458 2.83 -14.69 17.44
CA ALA A 458 3.48 -13.39 17.64
C ALA A 458 4.16 -12.83 16.40
N VAL A 459 4.67 -13.70 15.52
CA VAL A 459 5.36 -13.30 14.28
C VAL A 459 4.43 -12.57 13.31
N PRO A 460 3.33 -13.17 12.82
CA PRO A 460 2.42 -12.47 11.89
C PRO A 460 1.69 -11.31 12.57
N LEU A 461 1.39 -11.41 13.88
CA LEU A 461 0.76 -10.32 14.61
C LEU A 461 1.67 -9.08 14.69
N ALA A 462 2.97 -9.24 14.94
CA ALA A 462 3.94 -8.15 14.97
C ALA A 462 4.10 -7.51 13.59
N ALA A 463 4.19 -8.31 12.53
CA ALA A 463 4.27 -7.83 11.16
C ALA A 463 3.01 -7.05 10.76
N GLN A 464 1.83 -7.62 11.01
CA GLN A 464 0.54 -6.99 10.68
C GLN A 464 0.36 -5.66 11.41
N ALA A 465 0.67 -5.60 12.71
CA ALA A 465 0.49 -4.37 13.49
C ALA A 465 1.35 -3.20 12.98
N VAL A 466 2.51 -3.46 12.41
CA VAL A 466 3.40 -2.41 11.91
C VAL A 466 3.14 -2.09 10.43
N CYS A 467 2.75 -3.09 9.63
CA CYS A 467 2.52 -2.92 8.20
C CYS A 467 1.09 -2.41 7.88
N ALA A 468 0.07 -2.75 8.68
CA ALA A 468 -1.31 -2.37 8.39
C ALA A 468 -1.54 -0.86 8.17
N PRO A 469 -0.96 0.07 8.98
CA PRO A 469 -1.12 1.50 8.73
C PRO A 469 -0.58 1.95 7.36
N VAL A 470 0.51 1.32 6.89
CA VAL A 470 1.10 1.64 5.58
C VAL A 470 0.29 1.03 4.44
N LEU A 471 -0.27 -0.17 4.65
CA LEU A 471 -1.15 -0.82 3.67
C LEU A 471 -2.42 -0.02 3.41
N LEU A 472 -2.95 0.72 4.40
CA LEU A 472 -4.10 1.62 4.23
C LEU A 472 -3.87 2.76 3.24
N LEU A 473 -2.61 3.09 2.92
CA LEU A 473 -2.29 4.07 1.87
C LEU A 473 -2.55 3.52 0.46
N LEU A 474 -2.61 2.18 0.32
CA LEU A 474 -2.84 1.49 -0.94
C LEU A 474 -4.27 0.95 -1.05
N ASP A 475 -4.81 0.43 0.05
CA ASP A 475 -6.15 -0.16 0.11
C ASP A 475 -6.82 0.27 1.44
N PRO A 476 -7.93 1.03 1.40
CA PRO A 476 -8.59 1.55 2.60
C PRO A 476 -9.40 0.47 3.34
N ARG A 477 -8.88 -0.73 3.45
CA ARG A 477 -9.49 -1.87 4.15
C ARG A 477 -8.51 -2.52 5.11
N VAL A 478 -9.00 -2.95 6.28
CA VAL A 478 -8.22 -3.69 7.27
C VAL A 478 -8.63 -5.15 7.26
N SER A 479 -7.72 -6.05 6.96
CA SER A 479 -7.99 -7.49 7.00
C SER A 479 -7.97 -8.01 8.44
N LEU A 480 -9.09 -8.60 8.88
CA LEU A 480 -9.24 -9.24 10.18
C LEU A 480 -8.72 -10.69 10.16
N VAL A 481 -8.71 -11.32 9.00
CA VAL A 481 -8.30 -12.72 8.81
C VAL A 481 -6.81 -12.86 8.51
N ALA A 482 -6.06 -11.76 8.36
CA ALA A 482 -4.66 -11.81 7.96
C ALA A 482 -3.78 -12.60 8.95
N VAL A 483 -3.94 -12.42 10.27
CA VAL A 483 -3.12 -13.14 11.26
C VAL A 483 -3.40 -14.65 11.24
N PRO A 484 -4.65 -15.15 11.38
CA PRO A 484 -4.92 -16.58 11.29
C PRO A 484 -4.54 -17.19 9.93
N ALA A 485 -4.78 -16.50 8.81
CA ALA A 485 -4.40 -16.97 7.48
C ALA A 485 -2.87 -17.17 7.37
N ASN A 486 -2.08 -16.21 7.86
CA ASN A 486 -0.62 -16.32 7.89
C ASN A 486 -0.12 -17.47 8.79
N VAL A 487 -0.75 -17.69 9.95
CA VAL A 487 -0.42 -18.82 10.83
C VAL A 487 -0.66 -20.16 10.13
N LEU A 488 -1.78 -20.29 9.40
CA LEU A 488 -2.14 -21.53 8.70
C LEU A 488 -1.32 -21.75 7.43
N ALA A 489 -0.95 -20.70 6.71
CA ALA A 489 -0.17 -20.78 5.47
C ALA A 489 1.32 -21.04 5.74
N ALA A 490 1.88 -20.51 6.85
CA ALA A 490 3.32 -20.52 7.14
C ALA A 490 4.02 -21.89 7.04
N PRO A 491 3.43 -23.03 7.52
CA PRO A 491 4.08 -24.33 7.42
C PRO A 491 4.31 -24.81 5.99
N ALA A 492 3.48 -24.37 5.04
CA ALA A 492 3.55 -24.80 3.66
C ALA A 492 4.54 -23.98 2.81
N VAL A 493 4.89 -22.76 3.24
CA VAL A 493 5.77 -21.86 2.50
C VAL A 493 7.18 -22.45 2.32
N ALA A 494 7.77 -23.02 3.38
CA ALA A 494 9.12 -23.56 3.32
C ALA A 494 9.24 -24.77 2.37
N PRO A 495 8.39 -25.82 2.45
CA PRO A 495 8.46 -26.93 1.49
C PRO A 495 8.15 -26.47 0.05
N ALA A 496 7.18 -25.58 -0.18
CA ALA A 496 6.91 -25.03 -1.51
C ALA A 496 8.15 -24.33 -2.10
N THR A 497 8.80 -23.48 -1.31
CA THR A 497 9.99 -22.72 -1.76
C THR A 497 11.18 -23.65 -2.01
N VAL A 498 11.51 -24.55 -1.08
CA VAL A 498 12.71 -25.42 -1.21
C VAL A 498 12.55 -26.38 -2.38
N LEU A 499 11.43 -27.10 -2.45
CA LEU A 499 11.18 -28.04 -3.53
C LEU A 499 11.02 -27.33 -4.89
N GLY A 500 10.39 -26.17 -4.91
CA GLY A 500 10.26 -25.35 -6.10
C GLY A 500 11.60 -24.84 -6.63
N VAL A 501 12.52 -24.39 -5.74
CA VAL A 501 13.89 -23.99 -6.13
C VAL A 501 14.71 -25.18 -6.61
N LEU A 502 14.55 -26.35 -6.01
CA LEU A 502 15.19 -27.58 -6.50
C LEU A 502 14.66 -27.97 -7.89
N ALA A 503 13.34 -27.90 -8.10
CA ALA A 503 12.74 -28.12 -9.39
C ALA A 503 13.24 -27.12 -10.45
N LEU A 504 13.31 -25.83 -10.12
CA LEU A 504 13.86 -24.77 -10.95
C LEU A 504 15.31 -25.11 -11.41
N ALA A 505 16.16 -25.54 -10.47
CA ALA A 505 17.55 -25.87 -10.77
C ALA A 505 17.71 -27.15 -11.62
N VAL A 506 16.81 -28.11 -11.45
CA VAL A 506 16.87 -29.41 -12.13
C VAL A 506 16.13 -29.39 -13.49
N ALA A 507 15.15 -28.51 -13.68
CA ALA A 507 14.31 -28.49 -14.88
C ALA A 507 15.08 -28.51 -16.22
N PRO A 508 16.18 -27.74 -16.40
CA PRO A 508 16.94 -27.78 -17.63
C PRO A 508 17.74 -29.11 -17.86
N LEU A 509 18.03 -29.82 -16.77
CA LEU A 509 18.86 -31.03 -16.78
C LEU A 509 18.02 -32.30 -16.93
N SER A 510 16.88 -32.34 -16.26
CA SER A 510 15.96 -33.48 -16.19
C SER A 510 14.53 -33.02 -15.95
N PRO A 511 13.74 -32.74 -17.02
CA PRO A 511 12.33 -32.40 -16.89
C PRO A 511 11.51 -33.41 -16.08
N PRO A 512 11.71 -34.75 -16.21
CA PRO A 512 10.96 -35.71 -15.40
C PRO A 512 11.22 -35.57 -13.90
N LEU A 513 12.48 -35.32 -13.51
CA LEU A 513 12.80 -35.11 -12.09
C LEU A 513 12.23 -33.79 -11.57
N ALA A 514 12.21 -32.74 -12.39
CA ALA A 514 11.55 -31.50 -12.05
C ALA A 514 10.03 -31.72 -11.81
N HIS A 515 9.36 -32.49 -12.66
CA HIS A 515 7.96 -32.87 -12.47
C HIS A 515 7.73 -33.61 -11.14
N VAL A 516 8.60 -34.55 -10.76
CA VAL A 516 8.51 -35.24 -9.47
C VAL A 516 8.63 -34.27 -8.29
N LEU A 517 9.49 -33.25 -8.41
CA LEU A 517 9.70 -32.26 -7.34
C LEU A 517 8.56 -31.25 -7.24
N VAL A 518 7.94 -30.86 -8.38
CA VAL A 518 6.84 -29.85 -8.33
C VAL A 518 5.53 -30.43 -7.80
N VAL A 519 5.30 -31.75 -7.82
CA VAL A 519 4.09 -32.35 -7.28
C VAL A 519 3.92 -32.05 -5.78
N PRO A 520 4.88 -32.41 -4.89
CA PRO A 520 4.74 -32.07 -3.46
C PRO A 520 4.87 -30.56 -3.19
N ALA A 521 5.63 -29.82 -4.00
CA ALA A 521 5.67 -28.37 -3.95
C ALA A 521 4.30 -27.76 -4.31
N GLY A 522 3.62 -28.34 -5.29
CA GLY A 522 2.26 -27.99 -5.73
C GLY A 522 1.21 -28.25 -4.64
N TRP A 523 1.31 -29.34 -3.88
CA TRP A 523 0.42 -29.60 -2.73
C TRP A 523 0.59 -28.51 -1.67
N ALA A 524 1.83 -28.11 -1.38
CA ALA A 524 2.11 -27.04 -0.43
C ALA A 524 1.58 -25.66 -0.93
N ALA A 525 1.77 -25.35 -2.21
CA ALA A 525 1.23 -24.14 -2.82
C ALA A 525 -0.32 -24.17 -2.84
N GLY A 526 -0.91 -25.32 -3.15
CA GLY A 526 -2.37 -25.55 -3.11
C GLY A 526 -2.95 -25.35 -1.71
N TRP A 527 -2.22 -25.77 -0.66
CA TRP A 527 -2.61 -25.47 0.71
C TRP A 527 -2.65 -23.95 0.97
N VAL A 528 -1.64 -23.20 0.55
CA VAL A 528 -1.63 -21.73 0.70
C VAL A 528 -2.81 -21.10 -0.03
N ALA A 529 -3.11 -21.56 -1.27
CA ALA A 529 -4.25 -21.09 -2.04
C ALA A 529 -5.59 -21.41 -1.35
N ALA A 530 -5.75 -22.61 -0.83
CA ALA A 530 -6.95 -23.03 -0.08
C ALA A 530 -7.16 -22.17 1.18
N VAL A 531 -6.09 -21.89 1.92
CA VAL A 531 -6.14 -20.99 3.09
C VAL A 531 -6.57 -19.58 2.67
N ALA A 532 -6.02 -19.05 1.56
CA ALA A 532 -6.37 -17.73 1.05
C ALA A 532 -7.85 -17.64 0.68
N ARG A 533 -8.35 -18.58 -0.11
CA ARG A 533 -9.76 -18.64 -0.54
C ARG A 533 -10.71 -18.80 0.65
N THR A 534 -10.40 -19.72 1.58
CA THR A 534 -11.21 -19.93 2.78
C THR A 534 -11.22 -18.70 3.69
N ALA A 535 -10.07 -18.03 3.88
CA ALA A 535 -10.00 -16.82 4.68
C ALA A 535 -10.77 -15.66 4.01
N ALA A 536 -10.69 -15.53 2.69
CA ALA A 536 -11.40 -14.49 1.94
C ALA A 536 -12.92 -14.69 1.93
N SER A 537 -13.41 -15.96 2.02
CA SER A 537 -14.84 -16.28 2.05
C SER A 537 -15.51 -16.04 3.42
N VAL A 538 -14.73 -15.74 4.47
CA VAL A 538 -15.29 -15.43 5.80
C VAL A 538 -16.07 -14.12 5.74
N PRO A 539 -17.33 -14.07 6.22
CA PRO A 539 -18.07 -12.82 6.33
C PRO A 539 -17.28 -11.77 7.12
N ALA A 540 -17.20 -10.53 6.61
CA ALA A 540 -16.41 -9.46 7.21
C ALA A 540 -14.89 -9.77 7.31
N ALA A 541 -14.33 -10.54 6.38
CA ALA A 541 -12.88 -10.79 6.30
C ALA A 541 -12.07 -9.48 6.29
N THR A 542 -12.63 -8.41 5.71
CA THR A 542 -12.07 -7.06 5.74
C THR A 542 -13.07 -6.06 6.29
N VAL A 543 -12.56 -5.00 6.92
CA VAL A 543 -13.37 -3.89 7.44
C VAL A 543 -12.95 -2.62 6.70
N PRO A 544 -13.88 -1.85 6.12
CA PRO A 544 -13.56 -0.57 5.51
C PRO A 544 -12.99 0.39 6.57
N TRP A 545 -11.95 1.13 6.21
CA TRP A 545 -11.25 2.06 7.10
C TRP A 545 -10.98 3.37 6.36
N PRO A 546 -10.96 4.53 7.04
CA PRO A 546 -10.59 5.78 6.39
C PRO A 546 -9.25 5.67 5.65
N GLY A 547 -9.21 6.03 4.36
CA GLY A 547 -8.02 5.97 3.54
C GLY A 547 -7.02 7.11 3.82
N GLY A 548 -5.88 7.07 3.13
CA GLY A 548 -4.86 8.10 3.17
C GLY A 548 -4.09 8.20 4.49
N TRP A 549 -3.30 9.27 4.64
CA TRP A 549 -2.42 9.47 5.80
C TRP A 549 -3.19 9.62 7.12
N ALA A 550 -4.37 10.22 7.09
CA ALA A 550 -5.20 10.37 8.30
C ALA A 550 -5.68 9.02 8.83
N GLY A 551 -6.18 8.14 7.95
CA GLY A 551 -6.59 6.79 8.34
C GLY A 551 -5.43 5.92 8.81
N ALA A 552 -4.27 6.04 8.16
CA ALA A 552 -3.05 5.36 8.56
C ALA A 552 -2.59 5.81 9.97
N ALA A 553 -2.57 7.12 10.23
CA ALA A 553 -2.22 7.67 11.54
C ALA A 553 -3.23 7.24 12.63
N LEU A 554 -4.52 7.24 12.31
CA LEU A 554 -5.57 6.77 13.21
C LEU A 554 -5.36 5.30 13.59
N LEU A 555 -5.13 4.41 12.61
CA LEU A 555 -4.89 2.99 12.89
C LEU A 555 -3.61 2.79 13.71
N ALA A 556 -2.53 3.52 13.39
CA ALA A 556 -1.30 3.49 14.16
C ALA A 556 -1.54 3.92 15.61
N GLY A 557 -2.33 4.96 15.84
CA GLY A 557 -2.73 5.42 17.17
C GLY A 557 -3.55 4.39 17.95
N VAL A 558 -4.53 3.75 17.30
CA VAL A 558 -5.35 2.67 17.89
C VAL A 558 -4.47 1.48 18.28
N LEU A 559 -3.58 1.04 17.39
CA LEU A 559 -2.68 -0.08 17.65
C LEU A 559 -1.69 0.24 18.78
N LEU A 560 -1.11 1.44 18.80
CA LEU A 560 -0.22 1.88 19.87
C LEU A 560 -0.94 1.93 21.22
N THR A 561 -2.15 2.46 21.24
CA THR A 561 -2.99 2.49 22.43
C THR A 561 -3.32 1.09 22.92
N ALA A 562 -3.71 0.18 22.03
CA ALA A 562 -3.95 -1.22 22.35
C ALA A 562 -2.69 -1.91 22.93
N LEU A 563 -1.52 -1.65 22.35
CA LEU A 563 -0.26 -2.20 22.81
C LEU A 563 0.17 -1.73 24.21
N VAL A 564 -0.19 -0.51 24.60
CA VAL A 564 0.15 0.07 25.90
C VAL A 564 -0.92 -0.24 26.94
N VAL A 565 -2.19 -0.08 26.59
CA VAL A 565 -3.33 -0.16 27.52
C VAL A 565 -3.70 -1.61 27.82
N LEU A 566 -3.76 -2.48 26.81
CA LEU A 566 -4.20 -3.87 27.01
C LEU A 566 -3.32 -4.66 27.98
N PRO A 567 -1.98 -4.63 27.91
CA PRO A 567 -1.13 -5.28 28.89
C PRO A 567 -1.26 -4.69 30.31
N ALA A 568 -1.56 -3.39 30.41
CA ALA A 568 -1.78 -2.74 31.71
C ALA A 568 -3.12 -3.18 32.32
N LEU A 569 -4.19 -3.25 31.52
CA LEU A 569 -5.49 -3.75 31.94
C LEU A 569 -5.42 -5.22 32.36
N LEU A 570 -4.80 -6.08 31.55
CA LEU A 570 -4.65 -7.51 31.86
C LEU A 570 -3.87 -7.72 33.15
N ARG A 571 -2.82 -6.93 33.42
CA ARG A 571 -2.08 -6.96 34.70
C ARG A 571 -2.94 -6.49 35.86
N GLY A 572 -3.76 -5.47 35.66
CA GLY A 572 -4.71 -4.97 36.65
C GLY A 572 -5.77 -6.02 37.02
N VAL A 573 -6.37 -6.65 36.02
CA VAL A 573 -7.37 -7.71 36.18
C VAL A 573 -6.73 -8.94 36.87
N ALA A 574 -5.55 -9.38 36.47
CA ALA A 574 -4.84 -10.49 37.06
C ALA A 574 -4.44 -10.19 38.53
N ALA A 575 -4.13 -8.94 38.85
CA ALA A 575 -3.88 -8.54 40.25
C ALA A 575 -5.18 -8.53 41.10
N ALA A 576 -6.28 -8.05 40.53
CA ALA A 576 -7.59 -8.04 41.17
C ALA A 576 -8.14 -9.45 41.42
N VAL A 577 -7.94 -10.37 40.47
CA VAL A 577 -8.33 -11.80 40.61
C VAL A 577 -7.49 -12.49 41.69
N ARG A 578 -6.21 -12.16 41.79
CA ARG A 578 -5.32 -12.70 42.85
C ARG A 578 -5.59 -12.08 44.22
N ALA A 579 -6.14 -10.87 44.27
CA ALA A 579 -6.45 -10.16 45.49
C ALA A 579 -7.83 -10.52 46.08
N ARG A 580 -8.61 -11.40 45.42
CA ARG A 580 -9.84 -11.91 46.07
C ARG A 580 -9.47 -12.69 47.32
N PRO A 581 -10.02 -12.33 48.50
CA PRO A 581 -9.78 -13.07 49.73
C PRO A 581 -10.21 -14.51 49.51
N ARG A 582 -9.30 -15.44 49.79
CA ARG A 582 -9.71 -16.82 49.99
C ARG A 582 -10.48 -16.85 51.31
N ASP A 583 -11.78 -17.05 51.22
CA ASP A 583 -12.62 -17.23 52.39
C ASP A 583 -12.05 -18.34 53.27
N PRO A 584 -11.76 -18.10 54.57
CA PRO A 584 -11.31 -19.14 55.48
C PRO A 584 -12.48 -19.96 56.05
N ALA A 585 -13.56 -20.12 55.28
CA ALA A 585 -14.72 -20.90 55.73
C ALA A 585 -14.70 -22.33 55.14
N GLY A 586 -13.81 -23.20 55.66
CA GLY A 586 -13.74 -24.58 55.19
C GLY A 586 -12.95 -25.54 56.07
N ALA A 587 -12.63 -25.16 57.32
CA ALA A 587 -11.96 -26.08 58.26
C ALA A 587 -12.63 -26.03 59.65
N ARG A 588 -13.91 -26.43 59.72
CA ARG A 588 -14.52 -26.93 60.96
C ARG A 588 -14.87 -28.36 60.72
N GLY A 589 -14.02 -29.24 61.26
CA GLY A 589 -14.28 -30.66 61.22
C GLY A 589 -13.31 -31.47 62.09
N LEU A 590 -13.75 -31.78 63.35
CA LEU A 590 -13.39 -32.94 64.21
C LEU A 590 -11.98 -33.00 64.79
N GLY A 591 -11.82 -32.58 65.96
CA GLY A 591 -11.85 -33.25 67.28
C GLY A 591 -10.83 -34.34 67.46
N ALA A 592 -9.87 -34.09 68.41
CA ALA A 592 -9.52 -35.04 69.46
C ALA A 592 -8.56 -34.33 70.39
N ALA A 593 -8.98 -34.26 71.64
CA ALA A 593 -8.17 -33.93 72.83
C ALA A 593 -7.10 -35.00 73.07
N VAL A 594 -5.92 -34.56 73.52
CA VAL A 594 -5.18 -35.22 74.61
C VAL A 594 -4.01 -34.30 75.04
N VAL A 595 -4.17 -33.81 76.30
CA VAL A 595 -3.26 -33.76 77.41
C VAL A 595 -1.74 -33.47 77.23
N GLY A 596 -1.30 -32.38 77.80
CA GLY A 596 -0.14 -32.52 78.73
C GLY A 596 1.08 -31.70 78.46
N ALA A 597 1.37 -30.85 79.41
CA ALA A 597 2.69 -30.54 79.97
C ALA A 597 3.50 -29.32 79.44
N GLY A 598 3.53 -28.30 80.20
CA GLY A 598 4.80 -27.71 80.75
C GLY A 598 5.31 -26.44 80.08
N PRO A 599 5.49 -25.35 80.80
CA PRO A 599 6.06 -24.09 80.31
C PRO A 599 7.58 -24.12 80.16
N ARG A 600 8.17 -23.71 79.10
CA ARG A 600 9.60 -23.44 78.95
C ARG A 600 9.89 -21.95 78.88
N PRO A 601 11.05 -21.50 79.41
CA PRO A 601 11.28 -20.10 79.75
C PRO A 601 11.65 -19.22 78.53
N ARG A 602 11.30 -17.96 78.69
CA ARG A 602 11.69 -16.88 77.83
C ARG A 602 13.20 -16.65 77.84
N ARG A 603 13.87 -16.68 76.73
CA ARG A 603 15.18 -16.06 76.49
C ARG A 603 15.07 -14.63 75.97
N PRO A 604 15.96 -13.72 76.42
CA PRO A 604 15.87 -12.30 76.11
C PRO A 604 16.36 -12.01 74.68
N ALA A 605 15.69 -11.08 74.02
CA ALA A 605 16.01 -10.50 72.72
C ALA A 605 17.38 -9.80 72.76
N ARG A 606 18.32 -10.27 71.93
CA ARG A 606 19.51 -9.47 71.59
C ARG A 606 19.16 -8.56 70.38
N GLY A 607 19.41 -7.26 70.60
CA GLY A 607 19.26 -6.21 69.58
C GLY A 607 20.22 -6.50 68.38
N GLY A 608 19.68 -6.56 67.21
CA GLY A 608 20.40 -6.50 65.95
C GLY A 608 20.27 -5.09 65.36
N PRO A 609 21.25 -4.61 64.55
CA PRO A 609 21.30 -3.25 64.15
C PRO A 609 20.21 -2.91 63.13
N ASP A 610 19.66 -1.71 63.22
CA ASP A 610 18.70 -1.09 62.29
C ASP A 610 19.14 -1.20 60.87
N VAL A 611 18.35 -1.93 60.04
CA VAL A 611 18.41 -1.85 58.59
C VAL A 611 17.58 -0.67 58.17
N PRO A 612 18.16 0.34 57.51
CA PRO A 612 17.38 1.48 57.01
C PRO A 612 16.38 1.00 55.98
N ALA A 613 15.11 1.33 56.23
CA ALA A 613 14.00 1.10 55.27
C ALA A 613 14.32 1.77 53.92
N GLY A 614 14.59 0.93 52.94
CA GLY A 614 14.79 1.41 51.56
C GLY A 614 13.54 2.11 51.08
N ARG A 615 13.69 3.38 50.75
CA ARG A 615 12.65 4.22 50.08
C ARG A 615 12.10 3.55 48.84
N PRO A 616 10.78 3.40 48.67
CA PRO A 616 10.18 2.96 47.43
C PRO A 616 10.19 4.10 46.42
N GLY A 617 11.32 4.32 45.77
CA GLY A 617 11.56 5.50 44.91
C GLY A 617 11.73 5.21 43.43
N GLY A 618 11.19 4.13 42.88
CA GLY A 618 11.28 3.83 41.44
C GLY A 618 9.95 3.59 40.73
N ALA A 619 9.01 2.93 41.36
CA ALA A 619 7.77 2.49 40.71
C ALA A 619 6.77 3.61 40.41
N GLY A 620 6.88 4.77 41.09
CA GLY A 620 5.98 5.90 40.89
C GLY A 620 6.28 6.77 39.66
N ARG A 621 7.55 6.84 39.25
CA ARG A 621 7.98 7.62 38.07
C ARG A 621 7.58 6.91 36.76
N ASP A 622 7.79 5.60 36.72
CA ASP A 622 7.40 4.82 35.51
C ASP A 622 5.89 4.81 35.30
N ARG A 623 5.11 4.76 36.39
CA ARG A 623 3.65 4.80 36.28
C ARG A 623 3.11 6.15 35.82
N ARG A 624 3.72 7.27 36.22
CA ARG A 624 3.36 8.62 35.75
C ARG A 624 3.76 8.83 34.29
N GLN A 625 4.91 8.30 33.86
CA GLN A 625 5.33 8.37 32.47
C GLN A 625 4.44 7.53 31.55
N VAL A 626 4.06 6.33 31.97
CA VAL A 626 3.11 5.48 31.23
C VAL A 626 1.73 6.13 31.17
N LEU A 627 1.24 6.72 32.25
CA LEU A 627 -0.04 7.45 32.25
C LEU A 627 0.00 8.70 31.38
N ALA A 628 1.12 9.43 31.37
CA ALA A 628 1.30 10.58 30.49
C ALA A 628 1.37 10.18 29.00
N LEU A 629 2.02 9.07 28.66
CA LEU A 629 2.04 8.53 27.31
C LEU A 629 0.66 8.03 26.85
N VAL A 630 -0.07 7.38 27.74
CA VAL A 630 -1.47 6.96 27.47
C VAL A 630 -2.37 8.15 27.28
N ALA A 631 -2.25 9.18 28.16
CA ALA A 631 -3.03 10.41 28.03
C ALA A 631 -2.68 11.15 26.73
N ALA A 632 -1.39 11.22 26.36
CA ALA A 632 -0.96 11.80 25.08
C ALA A 632 -1.47 10.98 23.88
N ALA A 633 -1.41 9.65 23.92
CA ALA A 633 -1.96 8.80 22.87
C ALA A 633 -3.48 8.94 22.75
N CYS A 634 -4.23 8.99 23.87
CA CYS A 634 -5.66 9.25 23.91
C CYS A 634 -5.98 10.66 23.38
N LEU A 635 -5.15 11.67 23.71
CA LEU A 635 -5.31 13.04 23.24
C LEU A 635 -5.06 13.12 21.71
N VAL A 636 -4.00 12.49 21.21
CA VAL A 636 -3.68 12.42 19.77
C VAL A 636 -4.77 11.64 19.03
N THR A 637 -5.24 10.53 19.57
CA THR A 637 -6.35 9.75 18.98
C THR A 637 -7.66 10.56 19.04
N GLY A 638 -7.92 11.25 20.14
CA GLY A 638 -9.07 12.15 20.29
C GLY A 638 -9.00 13.34 19.33
N LEU A 639 -7.83 13.96 19.16
CA LEU A 639 -7.61 15.04 18.19
C LEU A 639 -7.69 14.56 16.74
N ALA A 640 -7.22 13.35 16.44
CA ALA A 640 -7.35 12.75 15.11
C ALA A 640 -8.79 12.33 14.78
N LEU A 641 -9.57 11.94 15.80
CA LEU A 641 -11.00 11.61 15.65
C LEU A 641 -11.90 12.84 15.72
N ALA A 642 -11.45 13.96 16.33
CA ALA A 642 -12.28 15.14 16.54
C ALA A 642 -12.86 15.74 15.24
N PRO A 643 -12.10 15.89 14.13
CA PRO A 643 -12.66 16.40 12.88
C PRO A 643 -13.72 15.47 12.26
N PRO A 644 -13.50 14.17 12.05
CA PRO A 644 -14.52 13.30 11.45
C PRO A 644 -15.69 13.00 12.40
N VAL A 645 -15.45 12.98 13.72
CA VAL A 645 -16.54 12.81 14.70
C VAL A 645 -17.32 14.10 14.88
N ARG A 646 -16.69 15.28 14.86
CA ARG A 646 -17.41 16.55 14.79
C ARG A 646 -18.16 16.73 13.49
N ALA A 647 -17.61 16.32 12.36
CA ALA A 647 -18.32 16.31 11.08
C ALA A 647 -19.54 15.37 11.11
N ARG A 648 -19.50 14.28 11.89
CA ARG A 648 -20.63 13.35 12.07
C ARG A 648 -21.59 13.73 13.19
N LEU A 649 -21.15 14.52 14.16
CA LEU A 649 -21.97 14.92 15.33
C LEU A 649 -22.41 16.39 15.32
N GLY A 650 -21.90 17.23 14.43
CA GLY A 650 -22.14 18.66 14.37
C GLY A 650 -22.20 19.30 12.99
N GLY A 651 -22.05 18.51 11.93
CA GLY A 651 -22.29 18.94 10.55
C GLY A 651 -23.75 18.77 10.19
N ALA A 652 -24.29 19.69 9.41
CA ALA A 652 -25.57 19.53 8.74
C ALA A 652 -25.65 18.11 8.14
N SER A 653 -26.77 17.41 8.39
CA SER A 653 -26.98 16.06 7.85
C SER A 653 -26.78 16.10 6.34
N TRP A 654 -25.91 15.25 5.81
CA TRP A 654 -25.79 15.09 4.36
C TRP A 654 -26.67 13.91 3.94
N PRO A 655 -27.51 14.04 2.95
CA PRO A 655 -27.85 15.29 2.23
C PRO A 655 -28.60 16.31 3.11
N PRO A 656 -28.55 17.62 2.78
CA PRO A 656 -29.43 18.60 3.38
C PRO A 656 -30.89 18.15 3.24
N PRO A 657 -31.76 18.36 4.23
CA PRO A 657 -33.12 17.84 4.16
C PRO A 657 -33.98 18.47 3.04
N ASP A 658 -33.59 19.64 2.57
CA ASP A 658 -34.22 20.45 1.51
C ASP A 658 -33.38 20.45 0.20
N TRP A 659 -32.67 19.35 -0.11
CA TRP A 659 -31.91 19.28 -1.34
C TRP A 659 -32.83 19.32 -2.57
N LEU A 660 -32.41 20.11 -3.55
CA LEU A 660 -33.06 20.27 -4.86
C LEU A 660 -32.44 19.30 -5.88
N ALA A 661 -31.13 19.36 -6.02
CA ALA A 661 -30.36 18.56 -6.99
C ALA A 661 -29.05 18.04 -6.37
N VAL A 662 -28.60 16.87 -6.80
CA VAL A 662 -27.33 16.26 -6.37
C VAL A 662 -26.59 15.72 -7.58
N GLN A 663 -25.34 16.14 -7.74
CA GLN A 663 -24.42 15.47 -8.65
C GLN A 663 -23.71 14.36 -7.88
N CYS A 664 -23.99 13.12 -8.24
CA CYS A 664 -23.38 11.95 -7.64
C CYS A 664 -21.91 11.78 -8.10
N ASP A 665 -21.03 11.40 -7.18
CA ASP A 665 -19.65 10.97 -7.49
C ASP A 665 -19.68 9.52 -7.96
N VAL A 666 -19.89 9.34 -9.25
CA VAL A 666 -19.93 8.04 -9.92
C VAL A 666 -18.62 7.69 -10.65
N GLY A 667 -17.52 8.37 -10.31
CA GLY A 667 -16.26 8.28 -11.02
C GLY A 667 -16.24 9.16 -12.28
N GLN A 668 -15.51 8.74 -13.34
CA GLN A 668 -15.57 9.45 -14.62
C GLN A 668 -16.89 9.12 -15.29
N GLY A 669 -17.86 10.05 -15.20
CA GLY A 669 -19.21 9.88 -15.73
C GLY A 669 -20.19 10.86 -15.09
N ALA A 670 -21.44 10.82 -15.55
CA ALA A 670 -22.49 11.69 -15.07
C ALA A 670 -23.62 10.90 -14.37
N ALA A 671 -24.12 11.46 -13.26
CA ALA A 671 -25.35 11.03 -12.62
C ALA A 671 -25.92 12.24 -11.83
N LEU A 672 -26.91 12.90 -12.39
CA LEU A 672 -27.59 14.04 -11.77
C LEU A 672 -28.94 13.59 -11.24
N VAL A 673 -29.19 13.83 -9.98
CA VAL A 673 -30.43 13.43 -9.28
C VAL A 673 -31.18 14.68 -8.84
N VAL A 674 -32.42 14.81 -9.25
CA VAL A 674 -33.31 15.93 -8.89
C VAL A 674 -34.48 15.40 -8.08
N ARG A 675 -34.73 15.97 -6.92
CA ARG A 675 -35.79 15.54 -6.01
C ARG A 675 -37.15 15.77 -6.64
N SER A 676 -37.99 14.73 -6.73
CA SER A 676 -39.35 14.80 -7.25
C SER A 676 -40.43 14.60 -6.19
N GLY A 677 -40.03 14.33 -4.94
CA GLY A 677 -40.93 14.14 -3.80
C GLY A 677 -40.22 13.43 -2.64
N PRO A 678 -40.94 13.11 -1.57
CA PRO A 678 -40.39 12.32 -0.46
C PRO A 678 -40.00 10.90 -0.93
N GLY A 679 -38.72 10.55 -0.83
CA GLY A 679 -38.21 9.25 -1.25
C GLY A 679 -38.21 9.02 -2.76
N ALA A 680 -38.45 10.08 -3.57
CA ALA A 680 -38.58 10.00 -5.02
C ALA A 680 -37.67 11.01 -5.74
N ALA A 681 -37.19 10.64 -6.92
CA ALA A 681 -36.31 11.50 -7.70
C ALA A 681 -36.47 11.29 -9.22
N VAL A 682 -36.05 12.31 -9.98
CA VAL A 682 -35.67 12.20 -11.39
C VAL A 682 -34.17 11.94 -11.44
N VAL A 683 -33.75 10.95 -12.20
CA VAL A 683 -32.33 10.60 -12.35
C VAL A 683 -31.92 10.81 -13.82
N VAL A 684 -30.87 11.59 -14.06
CA VAL A 684 -30.33 11.85 -15.39
C VAL A 684 -28.93 11.25 -15.44
N ASP A 685 -28.78 10.23 -16.25
CA ASP A 685 -27.63 9.34 -16.35
C ASP A 685 -27.30 8.60 -15.04
N VAL A 686 -26.51 7.53 -15.13
CA VAL A 686 -26.25 6.62 -14.01
C VAL A 686 -24.75 6.29 -13.85
N GLY A 687 -23.90 6.96 -14.62
CA GLY A 687 -22.46 6.74 -14.56
C GLY A 687 -22.01 5.36 -15.04
N PRO A 688 -20.70 5.05 -14.88
CA PRO A 688 -20.12 3.78 -15.33
C PRO A 688 -20.24 2.64 -14.34
N ASP A 689 -20.48 2.92 -13.04
CA ASP A 689 -20.38 1.94 -11.95
C ASP A 689 -21.70 1.79 -11.19
N PRO A 690 -22.35 0.58 -11.28
CA PRO A 690 -23.59 0.30 -10.56
C PRO A 690 -23.51 0.53 -9.05
N ALA A 691 -22.37 0.21 -8.41
CA ALA A 691 -22.24 0.34 -6.95
C ALA A 691 -22.12 1.80 -6.51
N LEU A 692 -21.57 2.68 -7.35
CA LEU A 692 -21.42 4.09 -7.03
C LEU A 692 -22.76 4.82 -7.11
N VAL A 693 -23.53 4.59 -8.16
CA VAL A 693 -24.86 5.22 -8.30
C VAL A 693 -25.85 4.65 -7.28
N ASP A 694 -25.85 3.34 -7.05
CA ASP A 694 -26.68 2.69 -6.02
C ASP A 694 -26.40 3.30 -4.64
N GLY A 695 -25.10 3.34 -4.26
CA GLY A 695 -24.69 3.96 -2.99
C GLY A 695 -25.01 5.46 -2.89
N CYS A 696 -25.07 6.24 -4.00
CA CYS A 696 -25.52 7.63 -3.99
C CYS A 696 -27.02 7.70 -3.75
N LEU A 697 -27.83 6.96 -4.50
CA LEU A 697 -29.28 6.95 -4.38
C LEU A 697 -29.73 6.48 -2.97
N ASP A 698 -29.04 5.47 -2.41
CA ASP A 698 -29.27 5.03 -1.02
C ASP A 698 -29.01 6.14 0.01
N ARG A 699 -27.92 6.88 -0.16
CA ARG A 699 -27.58 8.01 0.73
C ARG A 699 -28.59 9.15 0.63
N LEU A 700 -29.21 9.33 -0.53
CA LEU A 700 -30.26 10.31 -0.77
C LEU A 700 -31.61 9.84 -0.27
N GLY A 701 -31.76 8.56 0.10
CA GLY A 701 -33.00 7.96 0.50
C GLY A 701 -34.01 7.82 -0.65
N VAL A 702 -33.51 7.62 -1.88
CA VAL A 702 -34.34 7.44 -3.08
C VAL A 702 -34.80 5.99 -3.16
N GLU A 703 -36.10 5.79 -2.97
CA GLU A 703 -36.77 4.48 -3.05
C GLU A 703 -37.49 4.29 -4.39
N ARG A 704 -37.84 5.42 -5.05
CA ARG A 704 -38.53 5.44 -6.34
C ARG A 704 -37.89 6.45 -7.29
N VAL A 705 -37.73 6.04 -8.56
CA VAL A 705 -37.29 6.90 -9.66
C VAL A 705 -38.50 7.19 -10.55
N ASP A 706 -39.07 8.39 -10.41
CA ASP A 706 -40.27 8.79 -11.16
C ASP A 706 -39.96 9.00 -12.65
N LEU A 707 -38.71 9.34 -12.99
CA LEU A 707 -38.22 9.43 -14.37
C LEU A 707 -36.72 9.14 -14.40
N LEU A 708 -36.31 8.21 -15.24
CA LEU A 708 -34.93 7.93 -15.59
C LEU A 708 -34.65 8.48 -17.00
N VAL A 709 -33.65 9.34 -17.15
CA VAL A 709 -33.22 9.87 -18.45
C VAL A 709 -31.83 9.35 -18.73
N LEU A 710 -31.65 8.60 -19.80
CA LEU A 710 -30.37 8.16 -20.30
C LEU A 710 -30.04 8.99 -21.53
N THR A 711 -29.15 9.97 -21.36
CA THR A 711 -28.92 11.03 -22.34
C THR A 711 -28.38 10.47 -23.65
N HIS A 712 -27.45 9.52 -23.59
CA HIS A 712 -26.88 8.76 -24.70
C HIS A 712 -26.28 7.45 -24.17
N PHE A 713 -25.75 6.57 -25.07
CA PHE A 713 -25.40 5.20 -24.67
C PHE A 713 -23.90 4.97 -24.42
N HIS A 714 -23.09 5.99 -24.17
CA HIS A 714 -21.71 5.77 -23.73
C HIS A 714 -21.66 5.16 -22.32
N ALA A 715 -20.61 4.39 -22.07
CA ALA A 715 -20.46 3.58 -20.84
C ALA A 715 -20.49 4.43 -19.55
N ASP A 716 -19.94 5.63 -19.60
CA ASP A 716 -19.87 6.58 -18.48
C ASP A 716 -21.21 7.31 -18.19
N HIS A 717 -22.27 6.95 -18.92
CA HIS A 717 -23.65 7.42 -18.71
C HIS A 717 -24.63 6.29 -18.42
N VAL A 718 -24.41 5.05 -18.91
CA VAL A 718 -25.42 3.98 -18.87
C VAL A 718 -24.98 2.71 -18.18
N ASP A 719 -23.69 2.40 -18.03
CA ASP A 719 -23.23 1.11 -17.46
C ASP A 719 -23.57 0.96 -15.97
N GLY A 720 -23.89 2.07 -15.26
CA GLY A 720 -24.42 2.08 -13.89
C GLY A 720 -25.89 1.67 -13.75
N LEU A 721 -26.62 1.46 -14.85
CA LEU A 721 -28.06 1.20 -14.83
C LEU A 721 -28.49 0.08 -13.88
N PRO A 722 -27.81 -1.06 -13.74
CA PRO A 722 -28.17 -2.07 -12.76
C PRO A 722 -28.22 -1.55 -11.31
N GLY A 723 -27.37 -0.56 -10.97
CA GLY A 723 -27.36 0.06 -9.65
C GLY A 723 -28.54 1.00 -9.43
N ALA A 724 -28.97 1.73 -10.43
CA ALA A 724 -30.17 2.56 -10.36
C ALA A 724 -31.46 1.74 -10.24
N LEU A 725 -31.49 0.54 -10.84
CA LEU A 725 -32.62 -0.40 -10.77
C LEU A 725 -32.63 -1.23 -9.48
N ALA A 726 -31.51 -1.31 -8.76
CA ALA A 726 -31.38 -2.21 -7.60
C ALA A 726 -32.27 -1.74 -6.43
N GLY A 727 -33.32 -2.55 -6.11
CA GLY A 727 -34.21 -2.31 -4.97
C GLY A 727 -35.10 -1.07 -5.09
N ARG A 728 -35.20 -0.45 -6.29
CA ARG A 728 -35.99 0.75 -6.54
C ARG A 728 -37.06 0.51 -7.61
N GLU A 729 -38.18 1.17 -7.44
CA GLU A 729 -39.23 1.22 -8.46
C GLU A 729 -38.88 2.35 -9.45
N VAL A 730 -38.76 2.01 -10.76
CA VAL A 730 -38.55 3.00 -11.81
C VAL A 730 -39.82 3.09 -12.65
N GLU A 731 -40.49 4.25 -12.64
CA GLU A 731 -41.79 4.43 -13.25
C GLU A 731 -41.70 4.43 -14.80
N ARG A 732 -40.68 5.13 -15.34
CA ARG A 732 -40.42 5.19 -16.79
C ARG A 732 -38.98 5.64 -17.09
N ALA A 733 -38.52 5.32 -18.29
CA ALA A 733 -37.24 5.76 -18.81
C ALA A 733 -37.39 6.50 -20.16
N LEU A 734 -36.59 7.60 -20.34
CA LEU A 734 -36.33 8.26 -21.61
C LEU A 734 -34.93 7.91 -22.11
N THR A 735 -34.76 7.60 -23.36
CA THR A 735 -33.49 7.23 -23.96
C THR A 735 -33.14 8.06 -25.18
N SER A 736 -31.86 8.10 -25.58
CA SER A 736 -31.41 8.76 -26.82
C SER A 736 -32.09 8.17 -28.04
N PRO A 737 -32.41 8.99 -29.06
CA PRO A 737 -32.90 8.52 -30.35
C PRO A 737 -31.83 7.82 -31.18
N LEU A 738 -30.55 8.02 -30.91
CA LEU A 738 -29.44 7.40 -31.61
C LEU A 738 -28.89 6.22 -30.81
N PRO A 739 -29.18 4.96 -31.21
CA PRO A 739 -28.78 3.77 -30.45
C PRO A 739 -27.30 3.39 -30.69
N VAL A 740 -26.38 4.30 -30.45
CA VAL A 740 -24.93 4.13 -30.65
C VAL A 740 -24.22 4.34 -29.33
N PRO A 741 -23.30 3.40 -28.92
CA PRO A 741 -22.97 2.13 -29.57
C PRO A 741 -24.11 1.07 -29.48
N ASP A 742 -24.40 0.36 -30.55
CA ASP A 742 -25.49 -0.61 -30.65
C ASP A 742 -25.52 -1.62 -29.52
N ALA A 743 -24.33 -2.11 -29.13
CA ALA A 743 -24.20 -3.08 -28.03
C ALA A 743 -24.63 -2.51 -26.67
N ALA A 744 -24.35 -1.25 -26.39
CA ALA A 744 -24.75 -0.57 -25.16
C ALA A 744 -26.26 -0.28 -25.17
N ALA A 745 -26.77 0.25 -26.27
CA ALA A 745 -28.20 0.50 -26.45
C ALA A 745 -29.02 -0.79 -26.31
N GLY A 746 -28.55 -1.91 -26.91
CA GLY A 746 -29.18 -3.21 -26.76
C GLY A 746 -29.20 -3.73 -25.33
N ARG A 747 -28.07 -3.57 -24.59
CA ARG A 747 -27.99 -3.96 -23.16
C ARG A 747 -28.97 -3.12 -22.31
N VAL A 748 -29.01 -1.82 -22.50
CA VAL A 748 -29.91 -0.91 -21.79
C VAL A 748 -31.37 -1.31 -22.04
N ALA A 749 -31.75 -1.50 -23.30
CA ALA A 749 -33.11 -1.92 -23.65
C ALA A 749 -33.52 -3.24 -22.97
N GLN A 750 -32.57 -4.22 -22.96
CA GLN A 750 -32.79 -5.51 -22.32
C GLN A 750 -32.96 -5.34 -20.79
N GLN A 751 -32.06 -4.56 -20.14
CA GLN A 751 -32.11 -4.35 -18.68
C GLN A 751 -33.41 -3.66 -18.24
N LEU A 752 -33.87 -2.63 -18.99
CA LEU A 752 -35.15 -1.95 -18.73
C LEU A 752 -36.33 -2.91 -18.91
N ALA A 753 -36.32 -3.73 -19.97
CA ALA A 753 -37.36 -4.73 -20.21
C ALA A 753 -37.41 -5.82 -19.11
N ASP A 754 -36.24 -6.32 -18.70
CA ASP A 754 -36.13 -7.34 -17.64
C ASP A 754 -36.61 -6.78 -16.27
N ALA A 755 -36.41 -5.48 -16.04
CA ALA A 755 -36.92 -4.77 -14.86
C ALA A 755 -38.39 -4.33 -14.98
N GLY A 756 -39.04 -4.54 -16.14
CA GLY A 756 -40.40 -4.10 -16.38
C GLY A 756 -40.61 -2.59 -16.51
N VAL A 757 -39.52 -1.84 -16.81
CA VAL A 757 -39.54 -0.38 -16.91
C VAL A 757 -40.01 0.07 -18.30
N PRO A 758 -41.12 0.80 -18.44
CA PRO A 758 -41.54 1.36 -19.71
C PRO A 758 -40.50 2.37 -20.21
N SER A 759 -40.01 2.19 -21.44
CA SER A 759 -39.04 3.12 -22.01
C SER A 759 -39.54 3.73 -23.31
N SER A 760 -39.23 4.99 -23.56
CA SER A 760 -39.51 5.72 -24.80
C SER A 760 -38.31 6.55 -25.21
N VAL A 761 -38.22 6.87 -26.51
CA VAL A 761 -37.23 7.75 -27.02
C VAL A 761 -37.61 9.20 -26.75
N GLY A 762 -36.67 9.96 -26.12
CA GLY A 762 -36.89 11.38 -25.85
C GLY A 762 -36.88 12.21 -27.12
N VAL A 763 -37.97 12.98 -27.36
CA VAL A 763 -38.13 13.85 -28.53
C VAL A 763 -38.27 15.31 -28.09
N ALA A 764 -37.59 16.23 -28.79
CA ALA A 764 -37.68 17.66 -28.46
C ALA A 764 -39.16 18.14 -28.46
N GLY A 765 -39.52 18.86 -27.42
CA GLY A 765 -40.89 19.33 -27.18
C GLY A 765 -41.75 18.35 -26.36
N GLU A 766 -41.30 17.08 -26.15
CA GLU A 766 -41.96 16.16 -25.24
C GLU A 766 -41.90 16.73 -23.81
N GLN A 767 -42.97 16.63 -23.06
CA GLN A 767 -43.08 17.15 -21.69
C GLN A 767 -43.99 16.27 -20.85
N GLY A 768 -43.84 16.36 -19.54
CA GLY A 768 -44.64 15.59 -18.59
C GLY A 768 -44.36 16.00 -17.17
N THR A 769 -44.84 15.17 -16.26
CA THR A 769 -44.61 15.32 -14.80
C THR A 769 -43.98 14.05 -14.26
N ALA A 770 -43.12 14.19 -13.28
CA ALA A 770 -42.50 13.12 -12.52
C ALA A 770 -42.53 13.54 -11.06
N GLY A 771 -43.54 13.01 -10.27
CA GLY A 771 -43.85 13.53 -8.97
C GLY A 771 -44.15 15.03 -8.99
N GLU A 772 -43.41 15.83 -8.22
CA GLU A 772 -43.59 17.30 -8.14
C GLU A 772 -42.81 18.04 -9.22
N VAL A 773 -41.99 17.35 -10.04
CA VAL A 773 -41.17 17.94 -11.09
C VAL A 773 -41.87 17.91 -12.44
N ARG A 774 -41.96 19.07 -13.11
CA ARG A 774 -42.30 19.14 -14.53
C ARG A 774 -41.02 19.02 -15.35
N TRP A 775 -41.08 18.17 -16.35
CA TRP A 775 -39.94 17.98 -17.25
C TRP A 775 -40.28 18.28 -18.72
N ARG A 776 -39.28 18.73 -19.45
CA ARG A 776 -39.40 18.96 -20.88
C ARG A 776 -38.09 18.64 -21.58
N VAL A 777 -38.17 17.95 -22.69
CA VAL A 777 -37.02 17.65 -23.57
C VAL A 777 -36.77 18.84 -24.50
N LEU A 778 -35.55 19.37 -24.50
CA LEU A 778 -35.11 20.47 -25.36
C LEU A 778 -34.39 20.01 -26.64
N ALA A 779 -33.65 18.90 -26.55
CA ALA A 779 -32.91 18.28 -27.66
C ALA A 779 -32.90 16.77 -27.46
N PRO A 780 -32.57 15.96 -28.48
CA PRO A 780 -32.28 16.38 -29.85
C PRO A 780 -33.53 16.83 -30.62
N GLY A 781 -33.36 17.74 -31.57
CA GLY A 781 -34.45 18.26 -32.42
C GLY A 781 -35.00 17.20 -33.38
N ALA A 782 -36.25 17.38 -33.84
CA ALA A 782 -36.96 16.47 -34.77
C ALA A 782 -36.30 16.20 -36.16
N GLY A 783 -35.02 16.53 -36.34
CA GLY A 783 -34.24 16.34 -37.56
C GLY A 783 -33.01 15.45 -37.39
N ALA A 784 -32.77 14.89 -36.25
CA ALA A 784 -31.66 13.93 -35.97
C ALA A 784 -32.02 12.49 -36.43
N SER A 785 -32.62 12.34 -37.59
CA SER A 785 -32.67 11.07 -38.30
C SER A 785 -31.28 10.81 -38.87
N PRO A 786 -30.72 9.58 -38.79
CA PRO A 786 -29.46 9.27 -39.46
C PRO A 786 -29.64 9.57 -40.95
N GLY A 787 -28.96 10.61 -41.46
CA GLY A 787 -28.86 10.88 -42.89
C GLY A 787 -28.34 9.61 -43.57
N PRO A 788 -28.76 9.29 -44.83
CA PRO A 788 -28.43 8.06 -45.52
C PRO A 788 -26.95 7.97 -45.98
N SER A 789 -26.01 8.47 -45.17
CA SER A 789 -24.59 8.54 -45.51
C SER A 789 -23.73 7.48 -44.80
N ALA A 790 -24.27 6.63 -43.93
CA ALA A 790 -23.47 5.61 -43.22
C ALA A 790 -23.43 4.24 -43.94
N ALA A 791 -23.99 4.10 -45.14
CA ALA A 791 -23.89 2.87 -45.89
C ALA A 791 -23.22 3.15 -47.25
N GLY A 792 -21.90 3.29 -47.30
CA GLY A 792 -21.25 3.35 -48.63
C GLY A 792 -19.86 4.01 -48.67
N GLY A 793 -18.81 3.22 -48.57
CA GLY A 793 -17.64 3.41 -49.44
C GLY A 793 -16.55 4.33 -48.93
N VAL A 794 -15.52 3.71 -48.44
CA VAL A 794 -14.13 4.14 -48.50
C VAL A 794 -13.83 4.88 -49.82
N ARG A 795 -13.54 6.18 -49.79
CA ARG A 795 -12.67 6.90 -50.72
C ARG A 795 -11.98 8.07 -50.04
N GLY A 796 -10.66 8.05 -50.09
CA GLY A 796 -9.79 9.03 -49.48
C GLY A 796 -9.94 10.42 -50.07
N ALA A 797 -9.76 11.40 -49.20
CA ALA A 797 -9.28 12.73 -49.55
C ALA A 797 -8.33 13.21 -48.47
N ALA A 798 -7.09 13.44 -48.85
CA ALA A 798 -6.06 14.08 -48.05
C ALA A 798 -6.35 15.58 -47.90
N GLY A 799 -6.17 16.13 -46.70
CA GLY A 799 -6.00 17.58 -46.58
C GLY A 799 -6.43 18.15 -45.25
N GLY A 800 -5.49 18.32 -44.32
CA GLY A 800 -5.43 19.51 -43.47
C GLY A 800 -6.01 19.48 -42.05
N GLY A 801 -5.19 19.27 -41.05
CA GLY A 801 -5.18 20.11 -39.85
C GLY A 801 -5.94 19.62 -38.62
N GLY A 802 -5.25 18.99 -37.66
CA GLY A 802 -5.46 19.17 -36.23
C GLY A 802 -6.68 18.51 -35.60
N ALA A 803 -6.57 17.26 -35.19
CA ALA A 803 -7.59 16.66 -34.37
C ALA A 803 -7.00 15.73 -33.29
N ALA A 804 -7.40 15.99 -32.11
CA ALA A 804 -7.37 14.98 -31.02
C ALA A 804 -8.40 13.90 -31.40
N GLY A 805 -7.93 12.68 -31.68
CA GLY A 805 -8.78 11.55 -32.03
C GLY A 805 -9.53 10.97 -30.84
N GLY A 806 -10.82 11.21 -30.76
CA GLY A 806 -11.83 10.35 -30.19
C GLY A 806 -12.72 9.90 -31.31
N GLU A 807 -13.19 8.67 -31.35
CA GLU A 807 -14.19 8.22 -32.30
C GLU A 807 -15.49 8.97 -31.97
N ASP A 808 -15.75 10.08 -32.70
CA ASP A 808 -17.01 10.81 -32.65
C ASP A 808 -18.01 10.01 -33.49
N ASP A 809 -18.78 9.15 -32.79
CA ASP A 809 -19.84 8.34 -33.40
C ASP A 809 -21.18 9.11 -33.48
N GLY A 810 -21.20 10.38 -33.09
CA GLY A 810 -22.38 11.25 -33.04
C GLY A 810 -23.30 11.02 -31.86
N ALA A 811 -22.94 10.08 -30.95
CA ALA A 811 -23.75 9.76 -29.76
C ALA A 811 -23.85 10.96 -28.82
N ASN A 812 -22.76 11.69 -28.61
CA ASN A 812 -22.70 12.88 -27.75
C ASN A 812 -23.68 13.95 -28.24
N ASP A 813 -23.69 14.27 -29.53
CA ASP A 813 -24.55 15.29 -30.14
C ASP A 813 -26.03 14.88 -30.21
N ALA A 814 -26.33 13.59 -30.02
CA ALA A 814 -27.67 13.04 -29.88
C ALA A 814 -28.14 12.94 -28.42
N SER A 815 -27.45 13.55 -27.46
CA SER A 815 -27.83 13.56 -26.03
C SER A 815 -29.22 14.18 -25.83
N VAL A 816 -30.04 13.50 -25.01
CA VAL A 816 -31.31 14.00 -24.57
C VAL A 816 -31.10 15.11 -23.52
N VAL A 817 -31.38 16.34 -23.88
CA VAL A 817 -31.33 17.51 -23.00
C VAL A 817 -32.67 17.72 -22.32
N VAL A 818 -32.69 17.78 -21.01
CA VAL A 818 -33.91 17.96 -20.22
C VAL A 818 -33.85 19.20 -19.35
N VAL A 819 -34.95 19.94 -19.31
CA VAL A 819 -35.24 20.95 -18.29
C VAL A 819 -36.19 20.34 -17.28
N LEU A 820 -35.83 20.43 -15.98
CA LEU A 820 -36.54 19.91 -14.84
C LEU A 820 -36.97 21.10 -13.98
N GLU A 821 -38.24 21.38 -13.92
CA GLU A 821 -38.81 22.45 -13.08
C GLU A 821 -39.35 21.85 -11.79
N ALA A 822 -38.54 21.92 -10.75
CA ALA A 822 -38.91 21.55 -9.40
C ALA A 822 -39.52 22.76 -8.62
N PRO A 823 -40.22 22.54 -7.49
CA PRO A 823 -40.78 23.63 -6.66
C PRO A 823 -39.70 24.63 -6.20
N ASP A 824 -38.47 24.16 -5.96
CA ASP A 824 -37.35 24.93 -5.41
C ASP A 824 -36.36 25.44 -6.46
N GLY A 825 -36.59 25.21 -7.77
CA GLY A 825 -35.74 25.74 -8.80
C GLY A 825 -35.72 24.95 -10.12
N ARG A 826 -35.09 25.52 -11.12
CA ARG A 826 -34.99 24.96 -12.46
C ARG A 826 -33.58 24.33 -12.66
N VAL A 827 -33.56 23.06 -13.07
CA VAL A 827 -32.33 22.29 -13.31
C VAL A 827 -32.29 21.87 -14.77
N THR A 828 -31.14 22.05 -15.42
CA THR A 828 -30.94 21.56 -16.80
C THR A 828 -29.73 20.64 -16.87
N ALA A 829 -29.89 19.46 -17.48
CA ALA A 829 -28.83 18.53 -17.82
C ALA A 829 -28.60 18.55 -19.33
N LEU A 830 -27.35 18.78 -19.73
CA LEU A 830 -26.96 18.92 -21.14
C LEU A 830 -26.44 17.60 -21.74
N GLY A 831 -26.28 16.52 -20.94
CA GLY A 831 -25.57 15.32 -21.40
C GLY A 831 -24.15 15.65 -21.86
N ASP A 832 -23.71 15.05 -22.95
CA ASP A 832 -22.37 15.27 -23.51
C ASP A 832 -22.38 16.10 -24.81
N LEU A 833 -23.38 16.97 -25.00
CA LEU A 833 -23.46 17.83 -26.20
C LEU A 833 -22.14 18.56 -26.47
N GLY A 834 -21.63 18.44 -27.72
CA GLY A 834 -20.51 19.23 -28.21
C GLY A 834 -20.90 20.69 -28.55
N ALA A 835 -19.92 21.56 -28.77
CA ALA A 835 -20.16 22.98 -28.97
C ALA A 835 -21.09 23.30 -30.13
N GLU A 836 -21.05 22.51 -31.22
CA GLU A 836 -21.91 22.71 -32.38
C GLU A 836 -23.39 22.41 -32.09
N ALA A 837 -23.64 21.28 -31.41
CA ALA A 837 -24.96 20.88 -30.94
C ALA A 837 -25.51 21.84 -29.87
N GLN A 838 -24.66 22.31 -28.96
CA GLN A 838 -25.00 23.37 -27.98
C GLN A 838 -25.40 24.67 -28.69
N ALA A 839 -24.67 25.10 -29.72
CA ALA A 839 -25.01 26.29 -30.50
C ALA A 839 -26.32 26.10 -31.26
N ALA A 840 -26.62 24.90 -31.74
CA ALA A 840 -27.90 24.58 -32.39
C ALA A 840 -29.06 24.65 -31.39
N LEU A 841 -28.88 24.05 -30.20
CA LEU A 841 -29.83 24.12 -29.09
C LEU A 841 -30.12 25.57 -28.68
N ARG A 842 -29.09 26.39 -28.53
CA ARG A 842 -29.22 27.82 -28.22
C ARG A 842 -30.04 28.54 -29.26
N ARG A 843 -29.77 28.34 -30.59
CA ARG A 843 -30.54 28.96 -31.65
C ARG A 843 -32.02 28.57 -31.63
N ALA A 844 -32.32 27.33 -31.31
CA ALA A 844 -33.67 26.80 -31.27
C ALA A 844 -34.46 27.30 -30.05
N THR A 845 -33.78 27.57 -28.91
CA THR A 845 -34.43 27.85 -27.63
C THR A 845 -34.14 29.24 -27.06
N SER A 846 -33.45 30.13 -27.78
CA SER A 846 -33.00 31.45 -27.28
C SER A 846 -34.13 32.38 -26.83
N THR A 847 -35.33 32.20 -27.33
CA THR A 847 -36.52 32.98 -26.96
C THR A 847 -37.46 32.26 -26.00
N ASP A 848 -37.07 31.07 -25.57
CA ASP A 848 -37.90 30.23 -24.69
C ASP A 848 -37.64 30.55 -23.20
N ALA A 849 -38.49 31.42 -22.63
CA ALA A 849 -38.41 31.79 -21.22
C ALA A 849 -38.69 30.62 -20.23
N GLY A 850 -39.22 29.50 -20.73
CA GLY A 850 -39.38 28.26 -19.96
C GLY A 850 -38.15 27.38 -19.97
N ALA A 851 -37.17 27.60 -20.86
CA ALA A 851 -35.91 26.89 -20.91
C ALA A 851 -34.79 27.62 -20.15
N TRP A 852 -34.73 28.95 -20.23
CA TRP A 852 -33.64 29.79 -19.70
C TRP A 852 -34.13 31.02 -18.97
N PRO A 853 -33.42 31.60 -18.00
CA PRO A 853 -32.20 31.05 -17.36
C PRO A 853 -32.49 29.86 -16.45
N VAL A 854 -31.46 29.18 -15.98
CA VAL A 854 -31.58 28.04 -15.07
C VAL A 854 -30.92 28.33 -13.73
N ASP A 855 -31.39 27.68 -12.65
CA ASP A 855 -30.76 27.82 -11.33
C ASP A 855 -29.56 26.88 -11.18
N VAL A 856 -29.68 25.64 -11.70
CA VAL A 856 -28.64 24.62 -11.64
C VAL A 856 -28.39 24.08 -13.05
N LEU A 857 -27.12 24.04 -13.46
CA LEU A 857 -26.67 23.48 -14.74
C LEU A 857 -25.80 22.25 -14.55
N GLY A 858 -26.19 21.11 -15.09
CA GLY A 858 -25.31 19.99 -15.34
C GLY A 858 -24.42 20.29 -16.55
N VAL A 859 -23.14 20.51 -16.33
CA VAL A 859 -22.20 20.94 -17.37
C VAL A 859 -21.95 19.81 -18.35
N ALA A 860 -22.00 20.10 -19.63
CA ALA A 860 -21.86 19.12 -20.69
C ALA A 860 -20.48 18.47 -20.71
N HIS A 861 -20.45 17.17 -21.07
CA HIS A 861 -19.26 16.41 -21.45
C HIS A 861 -18.14 16.50 -20.39
N HIS A 862 -18.51 16.32 -19.10
CA HIS A 862 -17.61 16.33 -17.94
C HIS A 862 -16.69 17.56 -17.86
N GLY A 863 -17.11 18.69 -18.42
CA GLY A 863 -16.28 19.91 -18.51
C GLY A 863 -15.22 19.85 -19.61
N SER A 864 -15.49 19.22 -20.75
CA SER A 864 -14.68 19.28 -21.96
C SER A 864 -14.44 20.73 -22.41
N SER A 865 -13.39 21.01 -23.18
CA SER A 865 -13.15 22.32 -23.81
C SER A 865 -14.11 22.64 -24.93
N ASP A 866 -14.88 21.64 -25.40
CA ASP A 866 -15.85 21.75 -26.49
C ASP A 866 -17.20 22.26 -25.95
N GLN A 867 -17.28 23.57 -25.70
CA GLN A 867 -18.44 24.28 -25.16
C GLN A 867 -18.80 25.49 -25.99
N ASP A 868 -20.11 25.79 -26.17
CA ASP A 868 -20.61 27.04 -26.78
C ASP A 868 -20.71 28.16 -25.72
N PRO A 869 -19.89 29.22 -25.81
CA PRO A 869 -19.99 30.35 -24.89
C PRO A 869 -21.35 31.04 -24.88
N GLY A 870 -22.07 31.00 -26.02
CA GLY A 870 -23.38 31.60 -26.10
C GLY A 870 -24.46 30.84 -25.32
N LEU A 871 -24.39 29.50 -25.29
CA LEU A 871 -25.31 28.71 -24.47
C LEU A 871 -25.01 28.89 -22.97
N ALA A 872 -23.73 28.92 -22.58
CA ALA A 872 -23.34 29.18 -21.19
C ALA A 872 -23.86 30.55 -20.72
N ALA A 873 -23.74 31.61 -21.56
CA ALA A 873 -24.28 32.92 -21.25
C ALA A 873 -25.81 32.97 -21.22
N LEU A 874 -26.51 32.17 -22.04
CA LEU A 874 -27.97 32.08 -22.06
C LEU A 874 -28.50 31.32 -20.84
N ALA A 875 -27.79 30.28 -20.42
CA ALA A 875 -28.14 29.45 -19.26
C ALA A 875 -28.05 30.23 -17.95
N ASP A 876 -27.06 31.12 -17.85
CA ASP A 876 -26.79 32.01 -16.70
C ASP A 876 -27.07 31.36 -15.36
N PRO A 877 -26.42 30.19 -15.04
CA PRO A 877 -26.73 29.41 -13.87
C PRO A 877 -26.22 30.09 -12.61
N ARG A 878 -26.83 29.77 -11.45
CA ARG A 878 -26.31 30.11 -10.13
C ARG A 878 -25.38 29.05 -9.57
N ALA A 879 -25.63 27.79 -9.90
CA ALA A 879 -24.77 26.65 -9.60
C ALA A 879 -24.51 25.84 -10.87
N ALA A 880 -23.25 25.49 -11.12
CA ALA A 880 -22.83 24.61 -12.21
C ALA A 880 -22.17 23.35 -11.64
N LEU A 881 -22.73 22.18 -11.96
CA LEU A 881 -22.30 20.90 -11.45
C LEU A 881 -21.57 20.11 -12.55
N VAL A 882 -20.36 19.63 -12.23
CA VAL A 882 -19.53 18.85 -13.17
C VAL A 882 -19.36 17.44 -12.61
N GLY A 883 -20.02 16.47 -13.24
CA GLY A 883 -19.78 15.04 -12.97
C GLY A 883 -18.50 14.59 -13.63
N VAL A 884 -17.42 14.42 -12.85
CA VAL A 884 -16.10 14.08 -13.36
C VAL A 884 -15.30 13.32 -12.34
N GLY A 885 -14.60 12.28 -12.78
CA GLY A 885 -13.68 11.47 -11.96
C GLY A 885 -12.22 11.67 -12.35
N GLU A 886 -11.33 10.86 -11.74
CA GLU A 886 -9.95 10.80 -12.21
C GLU A 886 -9.91 10.31 -13.65
N ASN A 887 -9.37 11.14 -14.56
CA ASN A 887 -9.38 10.85 -15.98
C ASN A 887 -8.07 11.24 -16.66
N THR A 888 -7.86 10.69 -17.85
CA THR A 888 -6.70 11.00 -18.71
C THR A 888 -7.04 11.95 -19.87
N TYR A 889 -8.29 12.44 -19.93
CA TYR A 889 -8.75 13.34 -20.98
C TYR A 889 -8.42 14.80 -20.69
N GLY A 890 -8.11 15.11 -19.41
CA GLY A 890 -7.83 16.47 -18.95
C GLY A 890 -9.10 17.26 -18.63
N HIS A 891 -10.18 16.57 -18.31
CA HIS A 891 -11.44 17.17 -17.84
C HIS A 891 -11.45 17.29 -16.32
N PRO A 892 -12.08 18.34 -15.75
CA PRO A 892 -12.63 19.49 -16.45
C PRO A 892 -11.51 20.43 -16.96
N THR A 893 -11.74 21.08 -18.09
CA THR A 893 -10.79 22.06 -18.64
C THR A 893 -11.00 23.44 -18.02
N ALA A 894 -9.93 24.23 -17.89
CA ALA A 894 -10.02 25.60 -17.39
C ALA A 894 -11.05 26.44 -18.16
N ARG A 895 -11.13 26.25 -19.49
CA ARG A 895 -12.09 26.94 -20.35
C ARG A 895 -13.54 26.60 -19.97
N ALA A 896 -13.86 25.33 -19.73
CA ALA A 896 -15.21 24.92 -19.35
C ALA A 896 -15.61 25.51 -17.98
N LEU A 897 -14.68 25.51 -17.02
CA LEU A 897 -14.91 26.09 -15.69
C LEU A 897 -15.09 27.62 -15.76
N GLU A 898 -14.29 28.32 -16.57
CA GLU A 898 -14.45 29.75 -16.83
C GLU A 898 -15.81 30.09 -17.44
N LEU A 899 -16.26 29.31 -18.42
CA LEU A 899 -17.56 29.52 -19.07
C LEU A 899 -18.72 29.22 -18.10
N ALA A 900 -18.62 28.11 -17.36
CA ALA A 900 -19.66 27.75 -16.39
C ALA A 900 -19.77 28.74 -15.22
N GLY A 901 -18.67 29.42 -14.86
CA GLY A 901 -18.61 30.43 -13.79
C GLY A 901 -18.78 31.88 -14.26
N ALA A 902 -18.89 32.15 -15.58
CA ALA A 902 -18.83 33.51 -16.15
C ALA A 902 -19.94 34.46 -15.63
N GLY A 903 -21.14 33.95 -15.34
CA GLY A 903 -22.25 34.67 -14.73
C GLY A 903 -22.18 34.84 -13.20
N GLY A 904 -21.10 34.42 -12.55
CA GLY A 904 -20.97 34.39 -11.09
C GLY A 904 -21.48 33.09 -10.46
N ALA A 905 -21.74 32.04 -11.25
CA ALA A 905 -22.12 30.73 -10.75
C ALA A 905 -21.03 30.08 -9.89
N VAL A 906 -21.46 29.37 -8.83
CA VAL A 906 -20.53 28.52 -8.09
C VAL A 906 -20.39 27.20 -8.84
N VAL A 907 -19.16 26.91 -9.30
CA VAL A 907 -18.85 25.66 -10.03
C VAL A 907 -18.36 24.60 -9.05
N ALA A 908 -18.92 23.39 -9.10
CA ALA A 908 -18.53 22.28 -8.24
C ALA A 908 -18.29 20.99 -9.05
N CYS A 909 -17.14 20.34 -8.80
CA CYS A 909 -16.71 19.11 -9.46
C CYS A 909 -16.68 17.93 -8.49
N THR A 910 -17.25 16.80 -8.88
CA THR A 910 -17.31 15.59 -8.02
C THR A 910 -15.92 15.08 -7.60
N THR A 911 -14.87 15.29 -8.39
CA THR A 911 -13.47 14.96 -8.00
C THR A 911 -13.03 15.68 -6.73
N ALA A 912 -13.42 16.94 -6.54
CA ALA A 912 -13.05 17.75 -5.38
C ALA A 912 -14.02 17.57 -4.21
N THR A 913 -15.34 17.48 -4.51
CA THR A 913 -16.41 17.57 -3.52
C THR A 913 -16.95 16.21 -3.05
N GLY A 914 -16.70 15.13 -3.79
CA GLY A 914 -17.53 13.93 -3.70
C GLY A 914 -18.92 14.22 -4.22
N ASP A 915 -19.95 13.53 -3.72
CA ASP A 915 -21.33 13.92 -4.04
C ASP A 915 -21.55 15.38 -3.59
N VAL A 916 -22.18 16.20 -4.45
CA VAL A 916 -22.48 17.60 -4.13
C VAL A 916 -23.98 17.88 -4.26
N ALA A 917 -24.56 18.37 -3.19
CA ALA A 917 -25.98 18.74 -3.11
C ALA A 917 -26.16 20.25 -3.25
N VAL A 918 -27.14 20.65 -4.05
CA VAL A 918 -27.68 22.01 -4.12
C VAL A 918 -28.96 22.04 -3.31
N SER A 919 -29.10 22.96 -2.40
CA SER A 919 -30.27 23.14 -1.54
C SER A 919 -30.66 24.63 -1.44
N GLY A 920 -31.84 24.90 -0.92
CA GLY A 920 -32.36 26.24 -0.76
C GLY A 920 -33.23 26.73 -1.94
N ARG A 921 -33.67 27.98 -1.88
CA ARG A 921 -34.51 28.61 -2.92
C ARG A 921 -33.63 29.29 -3.97
N PRO A 922 -34.16 29.59 -5.16
CA PRO A 922 -33.41 30.22 -6.24
C PRO A 922 -32.64 31.49 -5.88
N ASP A 923 -33.12 32.26 -4.94
CA ASP A 923 -32.47 33.49 -4.46
C ASP A 923 -31.37 33.25 -3.39
N ALA A 924 -31.30 32.03 -2.83
CA ALA A 924 -30.36 31.66 -1.76
C ALA A 924 -29.93 30.21 -1.85
N LEU A 925 -29.37 29.80 -2.99
CA LEU A 925 -28.87 28.45 -3.17
C LEU A 925 -27.58 28.22 -2.36
N MET A 926 -27.48 27.03 -1.77
CA MET A 926 -26.34 26.55 -1.03
C MET A 926 -25.81 25.25 -1.63
N LEU A 927 -24.49 25.16 -1.80
CA LEU A 927 -23.82 23.93 -2.20
C LEU A 927 -23.24 23.25 -0.96
N THR A 928 -23.57 21.98 -0.78
CA THR A 928 -23.06 21.16 0.32
C THR A 928 -22.30 19.97 -0.26
N ALA A 929 -20.98 19.98 -0.09
CA ALA A 929 -20.11 18.89 -0.53
C ALA A 929 -20.11 17.76 0.52
N ARG A 930 -20.11 16.50 0.06
CA ARG A 930 -20.00 15.34 0.97
C ARG A 930 -18.57 15.18 1.52
N ARG A 931 -17.56 15.53 0.73
CA ARG A 931 -16.16 15.57 1.19
C ARG A 931 -15.81 16.96 1.68
N ALA A 932 -15.00 17.04 2.75
CA ALA A 932 -14.46 18.32 3.18
C ALA A 932 -13.56 18.92 2.07
N LEU A 933 -13.85 20.15 1.67
CA LEU A 933 -13.09 20.86 0.64
C LEU A 933 -11.65 21.04 1.10
N ARG A 934 -10.70 20.67 0.27
CA ARG A 934 -9.28 20.97 0.46
C ARG A 934 -9.03 22.40 -0.06
N ASP A 935 -8.51 23.28 0.79
CA ASP A 935 -8.13 24.67 0.46
C ASP A 935 -9.27 25.53 -0.12
N GLY A 936 -10.54 25.17 0.12
CA GLY A 936 -11.71 25.91 -0.37
C GLY A 936 -12.00 25.73 -1.87
N ALA A 937 -11.25 24.89 -2.58
CA ALA A 937 -11.47 24.62 -3.99
C ALA A 937 -12.67 23.70 -4.18
N THR A 938 -13.59 24.11 -5.05
CA THR A 938 -14.82 23.35 -5.42
C THR A 938 -14.62 22.51 -6.70
N CYS A 939 -13.53 22.78 -7.42
CA CYS A 939 -13.09 22.04 -8.59
C CYS A 939 -11.58 21.86 -8.66
#